data_e3fb662331d3ea91567fa280b15b52ca
#
_entry.id   e3fb662331d3ea91567fa280b15b52ca
#
_cell.length_a   1.000
_cell.length_b   1.000
_cell.length_c   1.000
_cell.angle_alpha   90.00
_cell.angle_beta   90.00
_cell.angle_gamma   90.00
#
_symmetry.space_group_name_H-M   'P 1'
#
loop_
_entity.id
_entity.type
_entity.pdbx_description
1 polymer ?
#
loop_
_entity_poly.entity_id
_entity_poly.type
_entity_poly.pdbx_seq_one_letter_code
_entity_poly.pdbx_strand_id
1 'polypeptide(L)'
;MTNGFHFGAWRQAALAASAAAVAFPAAAAEKATDFHIAAQPMQGALNALSEQSGVRLLYPYDQVAGLQSQGVSGRMPTRQALEKIIARSPLRIAMIQEGLIALSAPQAPMAGVIKTSTAANAITAAAPAAAEAAAPSGPVEIEEVTVTGARGLPRTVTDSPTPIDVLNSTELERTGRAGAFQSLQTLVPSFNLPARAGGGTSTVISTGGLRGLNPDQTLVLVNGKRRHKTALINSVSSLYNGSVPADLDLIPTSSIGRIEVLRDGAAAQYGSDAIAGVINIILKDTEGGSVSATYGKNFDRDDGQLLQVLGNYGMKIGDNGFLNLSIATKDQALSNRAIPVASTVQIYPKLPSGALDPREATVDRLVTRNYGVLPQWGVNVGFNGHYDIGDTELYSFGTVSKRVSDLPFTFRAPNSVNALPQVYPEGFRPDLVINEQDFELAVGARGKWGEWSWDLSSTYGMDKAKEAVSQSINASLGPTSPTNFYVGALVSSEWVNSLDVTRGFDLAGGGDLQLSFGAQHRHETYEVRAGEPLSYAAGTYVIPAGQPFAGQRPATGAQAAPGFQPSDASSSSRNNYAAYVEVGYAPSKKLFLGAAARYENYDDASGDTLVGKINGRYELTDWLAFRGAISSGFRAPGLAQQNYAASSSQFRLVGGVLDLLQIKTLPVSSPAAIALGAKPLQPEESKNYSLGFTLTPGSNLVVTVDAYQIDVDGRIAITSTLTGTAVSNILIAKGLPGSLSAQYYTNAIDTRTKGVDVVATWRHNFDAWGSLRLSAGYNYNKTDITGIIPNPPELSALGSGFVLFDRLSQGYLTKAFPKDKISLSANWTWNDLSVNLRETRYGEYTILQNAPANDRTYGAAWVADLEVGYKVTPHVSVAVGSNNLFNKYPDANGIFNATIGSGQYPGTSPIGFTGGSYYARLQWDF
;
A
#
# COMPACT_ATOMS: atom_id res chain seq x y z
N MET A 1 -21.23 -27.03 -2.92
CA MET A 1 -20.70 -27.23 -1.56
C MET A 1 -19.44 -26.38 -1.47
N THR A 2 -19.53 -25.30 -0.76
CA THR A 2 -18.54 -24.22 -0.70
C THR A 2 -17.45 -24.60 0.28
N ASN A 3 -16.30 -25.09 -0.22
CA ASN A 3 -15.08 -25.12 0.59
C ASN A 3 -14.44 -23.74 0.55
N GLY A 4 -14.87 -22.89 1.49
CA GLY A 4 -14.16 -21.67 1.84
C GLY A 4 -12.83 -22.05 2.50
N PHE A 5 -11.72 -21.70 1.86
CA PHE A 5 -10.40 -21.78 2.47
C PHE A 5 -10.32 -20.80 3.63
N HIS A 6 -10.13 -21.34 4.82
CA HIS A 6 -10.25 -20.62 6.07
C HIS A 6 -8.98 -19.85 6.44
N PHE A 7 -9.04 -18.54 6.34
CA PHE A 7 -8.28 -17.59 7.15
C PHE A 7 -8.61 -17.70 8.66
N GLY A 8 -9.43 -18.67 9.02
CA GLY A 8 -10.01 -18.80 10.35
C GLY A 8 -9.05 -19.03 11.52
N ALA A 9 -7.89 -19.61 11.28
CA ALA A 9 -6.99 -20.02 12.36
C ALA A 9 -6.20 -18.85 12.98
N TRP A 10 -5.88 -17.83 12.19
CA TRP A 10 -5.22 -16.61 12.69
C TRP A 10 -6.21 -15.58 13.26
N ARG A 11 -7.48 -15.67 12.86
CA ARG A 11 -8.59 -14.90 13.45
C ARG A 11 -8.68 -15.07 14.96
N GLN A 12 -8.50 -16.30 15.45
CA GLN A 12 -8.66 -16.60 16.88
C GLN A 12 -7.44 -16.19 17.72
N ALA A 13 -6.24 -16.18 17.15
CA ALA A 13 -5.04 -15.76 17.88
C ALA A 13 -4.97 -14.24 18.11
N ALA A 14 -5.45 -13.42 17.17
CA ALA A 14 -5.56 -11.97 17.33
C ALA A 14 -6.70 -11.56 18.29
N LEU A 15 -7.78 -12.34 18.31
CA LEU A 15 -8.88 -12.17 19.27
C LEU A 15 -8.52 -12.67 20.69
N ALA A 16 -7.64 -13.67 20.80
CA ALA A 16 -7.21 -14.19 22.12
C ALA A 16 -6.25 -13.24 22.85
N ALA A 17 -5.52 -12.38 22.15
CA ALA A 17 -4.66 -11.36 22.78
C ALA A 17 -5.48 -10.20 23.41
N SER A 18 -6.73 -10.02 23.01
CA SER A 18 -7.65 -9.01 23.55
C SER A 18 -8.71 -9.54 24.52
N ALA A 19 -8.79 -10.89 24.74
CA ALA A 19 -9.80 -11.53 25.59
C ALA A 19 -9.20 -12.54 26.58
N ALA A 20 -8.10 -12.20 27.24
CA ALA A 20 -7.52 -13.04 28.30
C ALA A 20 -8.27 -12.91 29.62
N ALA A 21 -9.53 -13.30 29.64
CA ALA A 21 -10.27 -13.68 30.84
C ALA A 21 -11.57 -14.40 30.46
N VAL A 22 -11.54 -15.73 30.21
CA VAL A 22 -12.61 -16.69 30.58
C VAL A 22 -12.22 -18.10 30.11
N ALA A 23 -12.07 -19.01 31.09
CA ALA A 23 -12.26 -20.47 31.15
C ALA A 23 -12.01 -21.39 29.93
N PHE A 24 -11.16 -22.39 30.16
CA PHE A 24 -10.92 -23.57 29.33
C PHE A 24 -12.06 -24.60 29.35
N PRO A 25 -12.39 -25.24 28.24
CA PRO A 25 -12.98 -26.57 28.24
C PRO A 25 -11.98 -27.64 27.76
N ALA A 26 -12.22 -28.85 28.26
CA ALA A 26 -11.40 -30.04 28.19
C ALA A 26 -11.10 -30.54 26.74
N ALA A 27 -9.90 -31.14 26.58
CA ALA A 27 -9.40 -31.72 25.34
C ALA A 27 -10.24 -32.94 24.87
N ALA A 28 -10.66 -32.89 23.60
CA ALA A 28 -11.15 -34.08 22.90
C ALA A 28 -9.97 -34.97 22.51
N ALA A 29 -10.14 -36.30 22.62
CA ALA A 29 -9.11 -37.27 22.33
C ALA A 29 -8.64 -37.26 20.87
N GLU A 30 -7.34 -37.00 20.61
CA GLU A 30 -6.72 -36.97 19.30
C GLU A 30 -6.74 -38.35 18.63
N LYS A 31 -7.15 -38.44 17.36
CA LYS A 31 -7.22 -39.69 16.59
C LYS A 31 -5.80 -40.19 16.29
N ALA A 32 -5.48 -41.46 16.68
CA ALA A 32 -4.18 -42.08 16.43
C ALA A 32 -4.09 -42.54 14.96
N THR A 33 -3.05 -42.13 14.26
CA THR A 33 -2.71 -42.49 12.86
C THR A 33 -1.50 -43.40 12.84
N ASP A 34 -1.41 -44.30 11.88
CA ASP A 34 -0.26 -45.19 11.69
C ASP A 34 0.75 -44.50 10.77
N PHE A 35 1.91 -44.15 11.31
CA PHE A 35 2.95 -43.41 10.60
C PHE A 35 4.07 -44.30 10.11
N HIS A 36 4.58 -44.05 8.88
CA HIS A 36 5.72 -44.68 8.26
C HIS A 36 6.58 -43.62 7.58
N ILE A 37 7.39 -42.90 8.38
CA ILE A 37 8.22 -41.79 7.91
C ILE A 37 9.70 -42.13 8.20
N ALA A 38 10.48 -42.32 7.16
CA ALA A 38 11.93 -42.58 7.30
C ALA A 38 12.67 -41.30 7.74
N ALA A 39 13.85 -41.46 8.34
CA ALA A 39 14.75 -40.34 8.60
C ALA A 39 15.17 -39.69 7.26
N GLN A 40 14.95 -38.39 7.10
CA GLN A 40 15.15 -37.67 5.86
C GLN A 40 15.27 -36.15 6.15
N PRO A 41 15.56 -35.27 5.17
CA PRO A 41 15.51 -33.83 5.38
C PRO A 41 14.20 -33.40 6.05
N MET A 42 14.29 -32.51 7.01
CA MET A 42 13.17 -32.10 7.89
C MET A 42 11.91 -31.72 7.10
N GLN A 43 12.05 -30.97 6.02
CA GLN A 43 10.95 -30.60 5.16
C GLN A 43 10.21 -31.82 4.58
N GLY A 44 10.95 -32.83 4.09
CA GLY A 44 10.36 -34.04 3.56
C GLY A 44 9.60 -34.85 4.63
N ALA A 45 10.12 -34.89 5.84
CA ALA A 45 9.48 -35.59 6.97
C ALA A 45 8.21 -34.87 7.45
N LEU A 46 8.21 -33.51 7.48
CA LEU A 46 7.03 -32.73 7.84
C LEU A 46 5.93 -32.84 6.77
N ASN A 47 6.29 -32.88 5.51
CA ASN A 47 5.35 -33.10 4.41
C ASN A 47 4.73 -34.51 4.50
N ALA A 48 5.53 -35.54 4.71
CA ALA A 48 5.06 -36.92 4.87
C ALA A 48 4.14 -37.05 6.11
N LEU A 49 4.43 -36.34 7.20
CA LEU A 49 3.56 -36.33 8.38
C LEU A 49 2.21 -35.68 8.05
N SER A 50 2.22 -34.54 7.32
CA SER A 50 1.03 -33.87 6.89
C SER A 50 0.15 -34.75 6.00
N GLU A 51 0.75 -35.41 5.02
CA GLU A 51 0.06 -36.32 4.11
C GLU A 51 -0.55 -37.54 4.83
N GLN A 52 0.18 -38.18 5.75
CA GLN A 52 -0.29 -39.39 6.47
C GLN A 52 -1.33 -39.06 7.55
N SER A 53 -1.27 -37.87 8.15
CA SER A 53 -2.19 -37.47 9.22
C SER A 53 -3.42 -36.69 8.72
N GLY A 54 -3.33 -36.11 7.55
CA GLY A 54 -4.32 -35.10 7.05
C GLY A 54 -4.25 -33.75 7.80
N VAL A 55 -3.30 -33.56 8.71
CA VAL A 55 -3.07 -32.33 9.48
C VAL A 55 -2.11 -31.43 8.73
N ARG A 56 -2.49 -30.17 8.56
CA ARG A 56 -1.63 -29.17 7.93
C ARG A 56 -0.55 -28.69 8.89
N LEU A 57 0.67 -28.55 8.38
CA LEU A 57 1.81 -28.04 9.12
C LEU A 57 2.23 -26.68 8.54
N LEU A 58 2.39 -25.69 9.42
CA LEU A 58 2.98 -24.38 9.10
C LEU A 58 4.34 -24.27 9.78
N TYR A 59 5.38 -24.03 9.00
CA TYR A 59 6.73 -23.80 9.50
C TYR A 59 7.51 -22.81 8.64
N PRO A 60 8.40 -21.98 9.24
CA PRO A 60 9.27 -21.09 8.50
C PRO A 60 10.30 -21.91 7.70
N TYR A 61 10.30 -21.76 6.40
CA TYR A 61 11.15 -22.54 5.49
C TYR A 61 12.65 -22.36 5.79
N ASP A 62 13.09 -21.12 6.01
CA ASP A 62 14.47 -20.77 6.35
C ASP A 62 14.96 -21.40 7.65
N GLN A 63 14.06 -21.77 8.55
CA GLN A 63 14.37 -22.41 9.82
C GLN A 63 14.36 -23.96 9.75
N VAL A 64 13.86 -24.52 8.66
CA VAL A 64 13.76 -25.96 8.40
C VAL A 64 14.81 -26.41 7.37
N ALA A 65 15.26 -25.50 6.50
CA ALA A 65 16.27 -25.76 5.49
C ALA A 65 17.59 -26.20 6.13
N GLY A 66 18.09 -27.34 5.69
CA GLY A 66 19.34 -27.97 6.22
C GLY A 66 19.17 -28.82 7.49
N LEU A 67 17.99 -28.84 8.12
CA LEU A 67 17.72 -29.72 9.24
C LEU A 67 17.42 -31.16 8.79
N GLN A 68 17.85 -32.12 9.61
CA GLN A 68 17.52 -33.54 9.44
C GLN A 68 16.49 -33.98 10.48
N SER A 69 15.51 -34.76 10.05
CA SER A 69 14.48 -35.33 10.92
C SER A 69 14.86 -36.72 11.43
N GLN A 70 14.25 -37.11 12.55
CA GLN A 70 14.22 -38.51 12.95
C GLN A 70 13.04 -39.21 12.27
N GLY A 71 13.25 -40.48 11.90
CA GLY A 71 12.16 -41.30 11.38
C GLY A 71 11.15 -41.64 12.48
N VAL A 72 9.89 -41.79 12.06
CA VAL A 72 8.77 -42.18 12.94
C VAL A 72 8.01 -43.32 12.30
N SER A 73 7.77 -44.42 13.05
CA SER A 73 6.89 -45.51 12.63
C SER A 73 6.03 -46.01 13.78
N GLY A 74 4.81 -46.47 13.43
CA GLY A 74 3.82 -47.00 14.35
C GLY A 74 2.62 -46.08 14.61
N ARG A 75 1.61 -46.63 15.30
CA ARG A 75 0.32 -45.94 15.54
C ARG A 75 0.39 -45.04 16.75
N MET A 76 0.25 -43.74 16.54
CA MET A 76 0.31 -42.72 17.57
C MET A 76 -0.47 -41.45 17.19
N PRO A 77 -0.79 -40.55 18.14
CA PRO A 77 -1.36 -39.22 17.84
C PRO A 77 -0.40 -38.40 16.97
N THR A 78 -0.93 -37.59 16.06
CA THR A 78 -0.16 -36.76 15.13
C THR A 78 0.83 -35.84 15.86
N ARG A 79 0.42 -35.28 16.99
CA ARG A 79 1.28 -34.45 17.84
C ARG A 79 2.52 -35.24 18.33
N GLN A 80 2.34 -36.45 18.79
CA GLN A 80 3.46 -37.30 19.28
C GLN A 80 4.42 -37.69 18.15
N ALA A 81 3.89 -37.96 16.94
CA ALA A 81 4.70 -38.20 15.76
C ALA A 81 5.53 -36.98 15.38
N LEU A 82 4.93 -35.81 15.41
CA LEU A 82 5.59 -34.52 15.13
C LEU A 82 6.69 -34.20 16.16
N GLU A 83 6.40 -34.37 17.46
CA GLU A 83 7.38 -34.17 18.53
C GLU A 83 8.63 -35.08 18.35
N LYS A 84 8.45 -36.32 17.88
CA LYS A 84 9.55 -37.20 17.55
C LYS A 84 10.35 -36.76 16.32
N ILE A 85 9.68 -36.28 15.28
CA ILE A 85 10.32 -35.77 14.05
C ILE A 85 11.21 -34.57 14.36
N ILE A 86 10.74 -33.64 15.19
CA ILE A 86 11.47 -32.40 15.51
C ILE A 86 12.40 -32.51 16.73
N ALA A 87 12.46 -33.66 17.45
CA ALA A 87 13.09 -33.80 18.76
C ALA A 87 14.57 -33.37 18.84
N ARG A 88 15.30 -33.41 17.72
CA ARG A 88 16.73 -32.99 17.63
C ARG A 88 16.92 -31.73 16.79
N SER A 89 15.87 -30.95 16.62
CA SER A 89 15.92 -29.68 15.90
C SER A 89 15.60 -28.53 16.84
N PRO A 90 15.91 -27.26 16.47
CA PRO A 90 15.52 -26.10 17.24
C PRO A 90 14.02 -25.80 17.15
N LEU A 91 13.26 -26.53 16.33
CA LEU A 91 11.83 -26.32 16.14
C LEU A 91 11.03 -26.64 17.40
N ARG A 92 10.01 -25.86 17.64
CA ARG A 92 9.02 -26.01 18.70
C ARG A 92 7.61 -25.92 18.13
N ILE A 93 6.66 -26.65 18.72
CA ILE A 93 5.25 -26.50 18.38
C ILE A 93 4.78 -25.17 18.98
N ALA A 94 4.43 -24.22 18.12
CA ALA A 94 3.97 -22.90 18.52
C ALA A 94 2.45 -22.84 18.73
N MET A 95 1.69 -23.68 17.99
CA MET A 95 0.23 -23.70 18.05
C MET A 95 -0.32 -25.04 17.55
N ILE A 96 -1.39 -25.54 18.20
CA ILE A 96 -2.17 -26.70 17.74
C ILE A 96 -3.64 -26.27 17.66
N GLN A 97 -4.25 -26.46 16.51
CA GLN A 97 -5.69 -26.32 16.28
C GLN A 97 -6.21 -27.52 15.49
N GLU A 98 -7.53 -27.69 15.46
CA GLU A 98 -8.13 -28.81 14.74
C GLU A 98 -7.74 -28.78 13.25
N GLY A 99 -6.99 -29.76 12.81
CA GLY A 99 -6.46 -29.89 11.43
C GLY A 99 -5.25 -29.02 11.07
N LEU A 100 -4.63 -28.29 12.04
CA LEU A 100 -3.48 -27.42 11.79
C LEU A 100 -2.49 -27.40 12.95
N ILE A 101 -1.18 -27.54 12.68
CA ILE A 101 -0.10 -27.35 13.66
C ILE A 101 0.94 -26.38 13.10
N ALA A 102 1.30 -25.35 13.88
CA ALA A 102 2.35 -24.41 13.51
C ALA A 102 3.63 -24.67 14.33
N LEU A 103 4.79 -24.58 13.64
CA LEU A 103 6.12 -24.70 14.24
C LEU A 103 6.84 -23.36 14.19
N SER A 104 7.69 -23.11 15.20
CA SER A 104 8.62 -21.99 15.24
C SER A 104 9.98 -22.46 15.75
N ALA A 105 11.06 -21.74 15.40
CA ALA A 105 12.36 -21.92 16.04
C ALA A 105 12.68 -20.68 16.89
N PRO A 106 13.41 -20.82 18.02
CA PRO A 106 13.90 -19.68 18.78
C PRO A 106 14.84 -18.86 17.89
N GLN A 107 14.61 -17.58 17.76
CA GLN A 107 15.61 -16.66 17.23
C GLN A 107 16.77 -16.60 18.21
N ALA A 108 18.01 -16.68 17.72
CA ALA A 108 19.20 -16.52 18.55
C ALA A 108 19.15 -15.14 19.24
N PRO A 109 19.39 -15.05 20.55
CA PRO A 109 19.36 -13.78 21.23
C PRO A 109 20.54 -12.93 20.80
N MET A 110 20.28 -11.70 20.33
CA MET A 110 21.29 -10.66 20.33
C MET A 110 21.66 -10.36 21.78
N ALA A 111 22.93 -10.56 22.12
CA ALA A 111 23.43 -10.37 23.46
C ALA A 111 23.32 -8.90 23.90
N GLY A 112 22.54 -8.65 24.92
CA GLY A 112 22.40 -7.35 25.59
C GLY A 112 21.59 -7.55 26.86
N VAL A 113 22.27 -7.82 27.97
CA VAL A 113 21.69 -8.12 29.29
C VAL A 113 21.01 -6.90 29.87
N ILE A 114 19.72 -6.99 30.21
CA ILE A 114 19.14 -6.19 31.29
C ILE A 114 18.42 -7.15 32.24
N LYS A 115 18.94 -7.24 33.47
CA LYS A 115 18.30 -7.95 34.58
C LYS A 115 17.18 -7.08 35.14
N THR A 116 15.96 -7.58 35.13
CA THR A 116 14.84 -7.01 35.88
C THR A 116 14.70 -7.73 37.21
N SER A 117 14.84 -6.99 38.31
CA SER A 117 14.46 -7.44 39.64
C SER A 117 13.00 -7.12 39.91
N THR A 118 12.24 -8.15 40.27
CA THR A 118 10.87 -8.04 40.78
C THR A 118 10.86 -7.51 42.21
N ALA A 119 10.11 -6.43 42.46
CA ALA A 119 9.57 -6.13 43.77
C ALA A 119 8.15 -5.60 43.63
N ALA A 120 7.20 -6.37 44.12
CA ALA A 120 5.82 -5.99 44.23
C ALA A 120 5.64 -5.11 45.47
N ASN A 121 5.03 -3.92 45.31
CA ASN A 121 4.39 -3.21 46.43
C ASN A 121 3.03 -2.67 45.97
N ALA A 122 2.01 -3.13 46.67
CA ALA A 122 0.64 -2.67 46.54
C ALA A 122 0.51 -1.28 47.20
N ILE A 123 0.00 -0.32 46.41
CA ILE A 123 -0.48 0.96 46.96
C ILE A 123 -1.95 1.11 46.53
N THR A 124 -2.80 1.17 47.56
CA THR A 124 -4.20 1.55 47.50
C THR A 124 -4.33 3.03 47.11
N ALA A 125 -4.96 3.30 45.96
CA ALA A 125 -5.26 4.66 45.54
C ALA A 125 -6.68 5.05 45.94
N ALA A 126 -6.79 6.15 46.69
CA ALA A 126 -8.04 6.87 46.90
C ALA A 126 -8.37 7.73 45.68
N ALA A 127 -9.62 7.64 45.21
CA ALA A 127 -10.14 8.42 44.11
C ALA A 127 -10.23 9.93 44.47
N PRO A 128 -9.82 10.83 43.58
CA PRO A 128 -10.19 12.24 43.67
C PRO A 128 -11.52 12.48 42.93
N ALA A 129 -12.34 13.34 43.51
CA ALA A 129 -13.64 13.73 43.06
C ALA A 129 -13.62 14.39 41.67
N ALA A 130 -14.59 14.00 40.84
CA ALA A 130 -14.81 14.60 39.52
C ALA A 130 -15.10 16.10 39.65
N ALA A 131 -14.31 16.92 39.01
CA ALA A 131 -14.66 18.27 38.66
C ALA A 131 -15.41 18.27 37.32
N GLU A 132 -16.63 18.72 37.36
CA GLU A 132 -17.55 18.91 36.22
C GLU A 132 -16.95 19.98 35.29
N ALA A 133 -16.38 19.56 34.14
CA ALA A 133 -15.89 20.47 33.13
C ALA A 133 -17.08 21.00 32.31
N ALA A 134 -17.44 22.26 32.57
CA ALA A 134 -18.39 23.01 31.75
C ALA A 134 -17.85 23.11 30.31
N ALA A 135 -18.71 22.83 29.33
CA ALA A 135 -18.41 23.00 27.91
C ALA A 135 -17.93 24.44 27.62
N PRO A 136 -16.83 24.66 26.87
CA PRO A 136 -16.35 25.99 26.59
C PRO A 136 -17.28 26.68 25.58
N SER A 137 -18.00 27.67 26.03
CA SER A 137 -18.69 28.66 25.21
C SER A 137 -17.70 29.81 24.91
N GLY A 138 -16.77 29.54 23.98
CA GLY A 138 -15.89 30.56 23.42
C GLY A 138 -15.98 30.57 21.88
N PRO A 139 -15.52 31.66 21.21
CA PRO A 139 -15.41 31.64 19.75
C PRO A 139 -14.53 30.46 19.34
N VAL A 140 -14.93 29.76 18.27
CA VAL A 140 -14.21 28.60 17.74
C VAL A 140 -12.80 29.05 17.36
N GLU A 141 -11.83 28.81 18.25
CA GLU A 141 -10.42 28.98 17.94
C GLU A 141 -10.10 28.06 16.77
N ILE A 142 -9.58 28.64 15.68
CA ILE A 142 -8.93 27.90 14.60
C ILE A 142 -7.65 27.37 15.27
N GLU A 143 -7.62 26.07 15.57
CA GLU A 143 -6.47 25.40 16.22
C GLU A 143 -5.17 25.85 15.57
N GLU A 144 -4.22 26.35 16.35
CA GLU A 144 -2.84 26.56 15.92
C GLU A 144 -2.27 25.20 15.51
N VAL A 145 -2.11 25.01 14.22
CA VAL A 145 -1.56 23.77 13.66
C VAL A 145 -0.11 24.03 13.30
N THR A 146 0.79 23.19 13.76
CA THR A 146 2.16 23.16 13.24
C THR A 146 2.10 22.65 11.82
N VAL A 147 2.26 23.53 10.86
CA VAL A 147 1.96 23.25 9.47
C VAL A 147 3.22 22.85 8.73
N THR A 148 3.17 21.72 8.07
CA THR A 148 4.13 21.30 7.05
C THR A 148 4.25 22.40 5.98
N GLY A 149 5.45 22.81 5.58
CA GLY A 149 5.66 23.79 4.49
C GLY A 149 6.33 25.12 4.89
N ALA A 150 6.60 25.33 6.19
CA ALA A 150 7.49 26.38 6.67
C ALA A 150 8.18 25.88 7.95
N ARG A 151 9.49 25.76 7.96
CA ARG A 151 10.24 25.27 9.13
C ARG A 151 10.27 26.36 10.20
N GLY A 152 9.93 26.02 11.42
CA GLY A 152 10.24 26.77 12.64
C GLY A 152 9.19 27.74 13.18
N LEU A 153 8.16 28.15 12.45
CA LEU A 153 7.05 28.92 13.01
C LEU A 153 5.72 28.19 12.80
N PRO A 154 5.00 27.86 13.88
CA PRO A 154 3.64 27.32 13.78
C PRO A 154 2.76 28.29 12.98
N ARG A 155 1.98 27.77 12.04
CA ARG A 155 1.06 28.59 11.23
C ARG A 155 -0.31 27.92 11.20
N THR A 156 -1.33 28.74 11.10
CA THR A 156 -2.67 28.24 10.81
C THR A 156 -2.77 27.85 9.31
N VAL A 157 -3.75 27.04 8.94
CA VAL A 157 -4.04 26.70 7.53
C VAL A 157 -4.29 27.96 6.69
N THR A 158 -4.92 28.97 7.29
CA THR A 158 -5.24 30.25 6.64
C THR A 158 -4.04 31.16 6.48
N ASP A 159 -3.02 31.02 7.36
CA ASP A 159 -1.80 31.84 7.32
C ASP A 159 -0.66 31.18 6.53
N SER A 160 -0.88 29.97 6.07
CA SER A 160 0.11 29.26 5.26
C SER A 160 0.27 29.91 3.87
N PRO A 161 1.51 30.16 3.41
CA PRO A 161 1.78 30.67 2.06
C PRO A 161 1.53 29.60 0.97
N THR A 162 1.22 28.37 1.36
CA THR A 162 0.94 27.24 0.48
C THR A 162 -0.33 26.51 0.93
N PRO A 163 -1.09 25.85 0.02
CA PRO A 163 -2.33 25.15 0.38
C PRO A 163 -2.06 23.89 1.22
N ILE A 164 -2.72 23.79 2.37
CA ILE A 164 -2.60 22.65 3.30
C ILE A 164 -4.00 22.26 3.77
N ASP A 165 -4.26 20.94 3.81
CA ASP A 165 -5.42 20.37 4.48
C ASP A 165 -4.96 19.69 5.77
N VAL A 166 -5.70 19.84 6.85
CA VAL A 166 -5.48 19.19 8.14
C VAL A 166 -6.70 18.34 8.49
N LEU A 167 -6.47 17.07 8.70
CA LEU A 167 -7.49 16.06 8.96
C LEU A 167 -7.21 15.43 10.33
N ASN A 168 -8.08 15.64 11.29
CA ASN A 168 -7.92 15.06 12.64
C ASN A 168 -8.37 13.61 12.71
N SER A 169 -7.99 12.90 13.78
CA SER A 169 -8.30 11.48 13.99
C SER A 169 -9.81 11.20 13.94
N THR A 170 -10.63 12.06 14.52
CA THR A 170 -12.10 11.93 14.53
C THR A 170 -12.67 12.00 13.11
N GLU A 171 -12.17 12.89 12.26
CA GLU A 171 -12.60 12.96 10.86
C GLU A 171 -12.21 11.71 10.07
N LEU A 172 -11.02 11.16 10.33
CA LEU A 172 -10.56 9.92 9.73
C LEU A 172 -11.44 8.73 10.15
N GLU A 173 -11.70 8.58 11.45
CA GLU A 173 -12.52 7.51 12.02
C GLU A 173 -13.96 7.53 11.49
N ARG A 174 -14.58 8.72 11.40
CA ARG A 174 -15.95 8.91 10.88
C ARG A 174 -16.11 8.58 9.40
N THR A 175 -15.03 8.33 8.66
CA THR A 175 -15.15 7.81 7.28
C THR A 175 -15.64 6.37 7.23
N GLY A 176 -15.50 5.60 8.33
CA GLY A 176 -15.80 4.18 8.37
C GLY A 176 -14.88 3.35 7.46
N ARG A 177 -13.74 3.91 7.03
CA ARG A 177 -12.76 3.25 6.17
C ARG A 177 -11.66 2.61 7.02
N ALA A 178 -11.21 1.44 6.62
CA ALA A 178 -10.21 0.69 7.38
C ALA A 178 -8.77 1.23 7.25
N GLY A 179 -8.46 1.98 6.20
CA GLY A 179 -7.12 2.47 5.89
C GLY A 179 -7.05 4.00 5.81
N ALA A 180 -5.87 4.55 6.14
CA ALA A 180 -5.63 6.00 6.10
C ALA A 180 -5.78 6.57 4.68
N PHE A 181 -5.25 5.89 3.65
CA PHE A 181 -5.39 6.33 2.26
C PHE A 181 -6.85 6.34 1.78
N GLN A 182 -7.66 5.38 2.23
CA GLN A 182 -9.08 5.34 1.90
C GLN A 182 -9.82 6.52 2.52
N SER A 183 -9.43 6.94 3.73
CA SER A 183 -9.96 8.15 4.37
C SER A 183 -9.53 9.41 3.61
N LEU A 184 -8.26 9.52 3.19
CA LEU A 184 -7.76 10.62 2.37
C LEU A 184 -8.50 10.74 1.04
N GLN A 185 -8.83 9.61 0.37
CA GLN A 185 -9.63 9.63 -0.84
C GLN A 185 -10.99 10.31 -0.64
N THR A 186 -11.60 10.11 0.51
CA THR A 186 -12.91 10.65 0.84
C THR A 186 -12.83 12.13 1.21
N LEU A 187 -11.77 12.53 1.95
CA LEU A 187 -11.67 13.84 2.59
C LEU A 187 -10.89 14.87 1.77
N VAL A 188 -9.89 14.45 0.96
CA VAL A 188 -9.05 15.35 0.16
C VAL A 188 -9.48 15.32 -1.30
N PRO A 189 -10.01 16.44 -1.86
CA PRO A 189 -10.54 16.45 -3.22
C PRO A 189 -9.51 16.10 -4.29
N SER A 190 -8.26 16.54 -4.15
CA SER A 190 -7.17 16.30 -5.11
C SER A 190 -6.45 14.96 -4.94
N PHE A 191 -6.87 14.13 -3.98
CA PHE A 191 -6.31 12.81 -3.74
C PHE A 191 -7.10 11.72 -4.47
N ASN A 192 -6.42 10.81 -5.17
CA ASN A 192 -7.02 9.74 -5.96
C ASN A 192 -6.46 8.37 -5.55
N LEU A 193 -7.31 7.50 -5.04
CA LEU A 193 -7.04 6.10 -4.70
C LEU A 193 -8.00 5.22 -5.49
N PRO A 194 -7.70 4.86 -6.75
CA PRO A 194 -8.59 4.00 -7.52
C PRO A 194 -8.58 2.58 -6.94
N ALA A 195 -9.74 1.96 -6.89
CA ALA A 195 -9.83 0.54 -6.62
C ALA A 195 -9.13 -0.25 -7.73
N ARG A 196 -8.50 -1.36 -7.39
CA ARG A 196 -7.77 -2.21 -8.33
C ARG A 196 -8.23 -3.65 -8.22
N ALA A 197 -8.31 -4.32 -9.35
CA ALA A 197 -8.67 -5.73 -9.45
C ALA A 197 -7.71 -6.44 -10.42
N GLY A 198 -7.66 -7.76 -10.35
CA GLY A 198 -6.99 -8.57 -11.35
C GLY A 198 -5.69 -9.22 -10.91
N GLY A 199 -5.32 -9.15 -9.65
CA GLY A 199 -4.10 -9.76 -9.12
C GLY A 199 -2.83 -8.94 -9.36
N GLY A 200 -1.71 -9.42 -8.80
CA GLY A 200 -0.43 -8.72 -8.82
C GLY A 200 -0.20 -7.82 -7.62
N THR A 201 1.06 -7.44 -7.40
CA THR A 201 1.49 -6.65 -6.24
C THR A 201 0.78 -5.30 -6.13
N SER A 202 0.39 -4.71 -7.26
CA SER A 202 -0.34 -3.44 -7.31
C SER A 202 -1.70 -3.45 -6.59
N THR A 203 -2.28 -4.63 -6.34
CA THR A 203 -3.55 -4.76 -5.61
C THR A 203 -3.36 -4.90 -4.10
N VAL A 204 -2.13 -5.16 -3.65
CA VAL A 204 -1.75 -5.29 -2.24
C VAL A 204 -1.34 -3.95 -1.64
N ILE A 205 -0.56 -3.17 -2.39
CA ILE A 205 -0.06 -1.87 -1.94
C ILE A 205 -1.20 -0.85 -1.94
N SER A 206 -1.50 -0.28 -0.79
CA SER A 206 -2.46 0.83 -0.72
C SER A 206 -1.78 2.11 -1.19
N THR A 207 -2.07 2.55 -2.41
CA THR A 207 -1.38 3.69 -3.03
C THR A 207 -2.35 4.66 -3.68
N GLY A 208 -2.20 5.93 -3.36
CA GLY A 208 -2.95 7.01 -3.94
C GLY A 208 -2.04 8.14 -4.44
N GLY A 209 -2.47 8.82 -5.47
CA GLY A 209 -1.77 9.96 -6.06
C GLY A 209 -2.41 11.28 -5.70
N LEU A 210 -1.61 12.31 -5.51
CA LEU A 210 -2.05 13.67 -5.30
C LEU A 210 -2.01 14.43 -6.64
N ARG A 211 -3.07 15.21 -6.95
CA ARG A 211 -3.14 16.04 -8.15
C ARG A 211 -2.88 15.27 -9.46
N GLY A 212 -3.31 14.00 -9.54
CA GLY A 212 -3.17 13.16 -10.74
C GLY A 212 -1.74 12.69 -11.03
N LEU A 213 -0.80 12.91 -10.11
CA LEU A 213 0.57 12.41 -10.21
C LEU A 213 0.71 11.03 -9.59
N ASN A 214 1.84 10.35 -9.85
CA ASN A 214 2.11 9.03 -9.29
C ASN A 214 2.31 9.10 -7.77
N PRO A 215 1.98 8.04 -7.02
CA PRO A 215 2.12 8.01 -5.56
C PRO A 215 3.54 8.26 -5.05
N ASP A 216 4.57 7.82 -5.78
CA ASP A 216 5.99 8.02 -5.46
C ASP A 216 6.51 9.43 -5.81
N GLN A 217 5.64 10.31 -6.35
CA GLN A 217 5.86 11.75 -6.52
C GLN A 217 5.24 12.57 -5.38
N THR A 218 4.74 11.89 -4.34
CA THR A 218 4.23 12.49 -3.08
C THR A 218 5.07 11.97 -1.93
N LEU A 219 5.70 12.87 -1.18
CA LEU A 219 6.50 12.49 -0.03
C LEU A 219 5.62 12.18 1.17
N VAL A 220 5.90 11.08 1.86
CA VAL A 220 5.25 10.72 3.13
C VAL A 220 6.22 10.93 4.29
N LEU A 221 5.73 11.59 5.33
CA LEU A 221 6.44 11.84 6.59
C LEU A 221 5.64 11.27 7.76
N VAL A 222 6.33 10.88 8.82
CA VAL A 222 5.78 10.59 10.15
C VAL A 222 6.48 11.49 11.16
N ASN A 223 5.73 12.32 11.89
CA ASN A 223 6.26 13.35 12.77
C ASN A 223 7.36 14.21 12.10
N GLY A 224 7.18 14.52 10.80
CA GLY A 224 8.14 15.31 10.03
C GLY A 224 9.38 14.56 9.54
N LYS A 225 9.55 13.27 9.86
CA LYS A 225 10.66 12.43 9.39
C LYS A 225 10.19 11.54 8.23
N ARG A 226 11.06 11.33 7.21
CA ARG A 226 10.74 10.56 5.99
C ARG A 226 10.37 9.12 6.34
N ARG A 227 9.21 8.66 5.83
CA ARG A 227 8.79 7.25 5.84
C ARG A 227 9.48 6.52 4.69
N HIS A 228 10.01 5.32 4.96
CA HIS A 228 10.64 4.48 3.94
C HIS A 228 9.61 3.94 2.92
N LYS A 229 10.10 3.54 1.75
CA LYS A 229 9.32 2.98 0.66
C LYS A 229 9.06 1.49 0.85
N THR A 230 7.92 0.99 0.30
CA THR A 230 7.63 -0.45 0.25
C THR A 230 8.67 -1.21 -0.58
N ALA A 231 8.88 -2.50 -0.29
CA ALA A 231 9.68 -3.40 -1.12
C ALA A 231 8.95 -3.81 -2.41
N LEU A 232 7.61 -3.72 -2.40
CA LEU A 232 6.78 -4.07 -3.53
C LEU A 232 6.77 -2.96 -4.58
N ILE A 233 6.84 -3.34 -5.86
CA ILE A 233 6.69 -2.44 -6.99
C ILE A 233 5.35 -2.68 -7.68
N ASN A 234 4.68 -1.64 -8.13
CA ASN A 234 3.49 -1.76 -8.97
C ASN A 234 3.87 -2.33 -10.34
N SER A 235 3.84 -3.64 -10.51
CA SER A 235 4.41 -4.33 -11.66
C SER A 235 3.41 -4.77 -12.74
N VAL A 236 2.11 -4.57 -12.52
CA VAL A 236 1.07 -4.94 -13.49
C VAL A 236 0.61 -3.70 -14.26
N SER A 237 0.39 -3.85 -15.58
CA SER A 237 -0.11 -2.77 -16.43
C SER A 237 -1.46 -2.24 -15.93
N SER A 238 -1.41 -1.19 -15.14
CA SER A 238 -2.54 -0.52 -14.51
C SER A 238 -2.17 0.92 -14.15
N LEU A 239 -3.06 1.62 -13.46
CA LEU A 239 -2.75 2.93 -12.87
C LEU A 239 -1.52 2.83 -11.93
N TYR A 240 -0.65 3.82 -12.00
CA TYR A 240 0.57 3.93 -11.20
C TYR A 240 1.62 2.83 -11.43
N ASN A 241 1.59 2.17 -12.61
CA ASN A 241 2.56 1.14 -12.94
C ASN A 241 4.01 1.65 -12.81
N GLY A 242 4.84 0.88 -12.10
CA GLY A 242 6.24 1.21 -11.81
C GLY A 242 6.47 2.07 -10.58
N SER A 243 5.44 2.59 -9.93
CA SER A 243 5.64 3.37 -8.70
C SER A 243 6.02 2.51 -7.49
N VAL A 244 6.84 3.09 -6.61
CA VAL A 244 7.33 2.48 -5.36
C VAL A 244 7.12 3.48 -4.23
N PRO A 245 5.89 3.64 -3.72
CA PRO A 245 5.55 4.60 -2.68
C PRO A 245 5.83 4.09 -1.27
N ALA A 246 5.62 4.93 -0.26
CA ALA A 246 5.36 4.47 1.11
C ALA A 246 3.94 3.90 1.21
N ASP A 247 3.75 2.83 1.98
CA ASP A 247 2.43 2.22 2.24
C ASP A 247 1.91 2.65 3.63
N LEU A 248 0.85 3.48 3.66
CA LEU A 248 0.28 3.98 4.91
C LEU A 248 -0.55 2.93 5.66
N ASP A 249 -1.00 1.86 5.00
CA ASP A 249 -1.77 0.80 5.66
C ASP A 249 -0.87 -0.07 6.57
N LEU A 250 0.45 0.15 6.55
CA LEU A 250 1.43 -0.44 7.48
C LEU A 250 1.70 0.44 8.72
N ILE A 251 1.03 1.59 8.84
CA ILE A 251 1.05 2.44 10.04
C ILE A 251 -0.24 2.19 10.82
N PRO A 252 -0.19 1.96 12.16
CA PRO A 252 -1.41 1.80 12.95
C PRO A 252 -2.31 3.03 12.83
N THR A 253 -3.52 2.89 12.26
CA THR A 253 -4.46 4.02 12.16
C THR A 253 -4.85 4.57 13.54
N SER A 254 -4.80 3.74 14.58
CA SER A 254 -5.00 4.13 15.98
C SER A 254 -3.92 5.09 16.51
N SER A 255 -2.70 5.10 15.92
CA SER A 255 -1.62 6.01 16.33
C SER A 255 -1.75 7.41 15.76
N ILE A 256 -2.62 7.62 14.76
CA ILE A 256 -2.70 8.88 14.03
C ILE A 256 -3.48 9.92 14.86
N GLY A 257 -2.83 11.02 15.20
CA GLY A 257 -3.46 12.20 15.80
C GLY A 257 -4.10 13.09 14.72
N ARG A 258 -3.34 13.38 13.64
CA ARG A 258 -3.82 14.10 12.46
C ARG A 258 -2.96 13.79 11.24
N ILE A 259 -3.49 14.09 10.07
CA ILE A 259 -2.75 14.05 8.80
C ILE A 259 -2.75 15.46 8.20
N GLU A 260 -1.57 15.96 7.86
CA GLU A 260 -1.38 17.21 7.15
C GLU A 260 -1.04 16.92 5.70
N VAL A 261 -1.81 17.48 4.75
CA VAL A 261 -1.61 17.29 3.31
C VAL A 261 -1.22 18.63 2.68
N LEU A 262 0.06 18.81 2.45
CA LEU A 262 0.60 19.95 1.70
C LEU A 262 0.42 19.71 0.20
N ARG A 263 -0.40 20.52 -0.45
CA ARG A 263 -0.70 20.44 -1.88
C ARG A 263 0.15 21.41 -2.69
N ASP A 264 1.47 21.32 -2.57
CA ASP A 264 2.42 22.15 -3.32
C ASP A 264 3.78 21.48 -3.41
N GLY A 265 4.57 21.80 -4.46
CA GLY A 265 5.94 21.30 -4.56
C GLY A 265 6.79 21.75 -3.36
N ALA A 266 7.47 20.81 -2.72
CA ALA A 266 8.20 21.05 -1.48
C ALA A 266 9.59 20.40 -1.43
N ALA A 267 10.16 20.07 -2.59
CA ALA A 267 11.46 19.40 -2.67
C ALA A 267 12.61 20.25 -2.11
N ALA A 268 12.54 21.58 -2.21
CA ALA A 268 13.53 22.47 -1.61
C ALA A 268 13.55 22.42 -0.07
N GLN A 269 12.43 22.00 0.56
CA GLN A 269 12.29 21.91 2.01
C GLN A 269 12.53 20.47 2.51
N TYR A 270 11.99 19.46 1.82
CA TYR A 270 11.93 18.07 2.30
C TYR A 270 12.74 17.08 1.44
N GLY A 271 13.29 17.53 0.30
CA GLY A 271 14.08 16.70 -0.61
C GLY A 271 13.25 15.96 -1.65
N SER A 272 13.88 14.97 -2.28
CA SER A 272 13.29 14.21 -3.38
C SER A 272 11.91 13.64 -3.04
N ASP A 273 11.10 13.36 -4.10
CA ASP A 273 9.75 12.78 -4.04
C ASP A 273 8.63 13.80 -3.72
N ALA A 274 8.94 15.00 -3.21
CA ALA A 274 7.95 16.04 -2.90
C ALA A 274 7.58 16.90 -4.12
N ILE A 275 7.22 16.25 -5.25
CA ILE A 275 6.80 16.92 -6.50
C ILE A 275 5.33 17.34 -6.42
N ALA A 276 4.43 16.40 -6.12
CA ALA A 276 2.99 16.65 -6.02
C ALA A 276 2.60 17.33 -4.71
N GLY A 277 3.35 17.04 -3.65
CA GLY A 277 3.10 17.51 -2.29
C GLY A 277 3.72 16.63 -1.23
N VAL A 278 3.28 16.84 0.01
CA VAL A 278 3.72 16.09 1.18
C VAL A 278 2.51 15.64 1.99
N ILE A 279 2.51 14.39 2.45
CA ILE A 279 1.58 13.85 3.44
C ILE A 279 2.36 13.65 4.71
N ASN A 280 2.06 14.40 5.77
CA ASN A 280 2.72 14.30 7.06
C ASN A 280 1.76 13.73 8.10
N ILE A 281 2.08 12.57 8.65
CA ILE A 281 1.31 11.90 9.69
C ILE A 281 1.87 12.33 11.03
N ILE A 282 1.05 13.01 11.83
CA ILE A 282 1.38 13.36 13.19
C ILE A 282 0.78 12.31 14.11
N LEU A 283 1.63 11.68 14.90
CA LEU A 283 1.24 10.65 15.85
C LEU A 283 0.59 11.27 17.09
N LYS A 284 -0.28 10.51 17.76
CA LYS A 284 -0.92 10.91 19.01
C LYS A 284 0.11 11.15 20.12
N ASP A 285 -0.07 12.25 20.84
CA ASP A 285 0.76 12.71 21.98
C ASP A 285 -0.11 13.07 23.20
N THR A 286 -1.34 12.57 23.27
CA THR A 286 -2.30 12.85 24.34
C THR A 286 -2.43 11.68 25.30
N GLU A 287 -2.68 11.98 26.58
CA GLU A 287 -3.01 10.98 27.62
C GLU A 287 -4.41 10.38 27.41
N GLY A 288 -4.64 9.22 28.05
CA GLY A 288 -5.87 8.47 27.95
C GLY A 288 -5.80 7.36 26.92
N GLY A 289 -6.82 6.58 26.85
CA GLY A 289 -6.87 5.40 25.99
C GLY A 289 -8.19 5.26 25.25
N SER A 290 -8.13 4.52 24.12
CA SER A 290 -9.30 4.12 23.39
C SER A 290 -9.14 2.72 22.80
N VAL A 291 -10.21 1.95 22.79
CA VAL A 291 -10.30 0.68 22.06
C VAL A 291 -11.56 0.73 21.21
N SER A 292 -11.44 0.43 19.93
CA SER A 292 -12.60 0.31 19.06
C SER A 292 -12.59 -0.99 18.27
N ALA A 293 -13.78 -1.54 18.01
CA ALA A 293 -13.99 -2.69 17.14
C ALA A 293 -15.03 -2.33 16.08
N THR A 294 -14.67 -2.54 14.82
CA THR A 294 -15.53 -2.31 13.66
C THR A 294 -15.75 -3.61 12.91
N TYR A 295 -17.01 -3.96 12.67
CA TYR A 295 -17.38 -5.05 11.78
C TYR A 295 -18.22 -4.52 10.63
N GLY A 296 -17.87 -4.90 9.40
CA GLY A 296 -18.59 -4.48 8.21
C GLY A 296 -18.68 -5.59 7.16
N LYS A 297 -19.57 -5.36 6.16
CA LYS A 297 -19.85 -6.32 5.10
C LYS A 297 -20.48 -5.61 3.89
N ASN A 298 -20.30 -6.16 2.69
CA ASN A 298 -20.98 -5.65 1.50
C ASN A 298 -22.48 -5.92 1.54
N PHE A 299 -23.27 -5.07 0.87
CA PHE A 299 -24.71 -5.28 0.73
C PHE A 299 -25.03 -6.53 -0.09
N ASP A 300 -24.28 -6.74 -1.18
CA ASP A 300 -24.52 -7.82 -2.11
C ASP A 300 -23.59 -9.02 -1.86
N ARG A 301 -24.06 -10.22 -2.26
CA ARG A 301 -23.32 -11.48 -2.35
C ARG A 301 -22.80 -12.03 -1.02
N ASP A 302 -23.19 -11.45 0.12
CA ASP A 302 -22.80 -11.92 1.46
C ASP A 302 -21.28 -12.08 1.62
N ASP A 303 -20.50 -11.17 1.02
CA ASP A 303 -19.05 -11.22 0.93
C ASP A 303 -18.37 -9.94 1.46
N GLY A 304 -17.03 -9.94 1.48
CA GLY A 304 -16.24 -8.77 1.83
C GLY A 304 -16.32 -8.40 3.32
N GLN A 305 -16.54 -9.37 4.20
CA GLN A 305 -16.51 -9.13 5.65
C GLN A 305 -15.20 -8.49 6.07
N LEU A 306 -15.31 -7.43 6.88
CA LEU A 306 -14.19 -6.71 7.49
C LEU A 306 -14.34 -6.74 9.00
N LEU A 307 -13.31 -7.16 9.69
CA LEU A 307 -13.15 -6.96 11.14
C LEU A 307 -11.90 -6.14 11.38
N GLN A 308 -12.03 -5.02 12.10
CA GLN A 308 -10.93 -4.19 12.52
C GLN A 308 -10.99 -3.93 14.01
N VAL A 309 -9.87 -4.06 14.72
CA VAL A 309 -9.74 -3.66 16.11
C VAL A 309 -8.59 -2.68 16.23
N LEU A 310 -8.85 -1.54 16.83
CA LEU A 310 -7.93 -0.46 17.07
C LEU A 310 -7.78 -0.24 18.58
N GLY A 311 -6.55 -0.07 19.04
CA GLY A 311 -6.25 0.29 20.43
C GLY A 311 -5.19 1.38 20.48
N ASN A 312 -5.34 2.30 21.41
CA ASN A 312 -4.37 3.37 21.67
C ASN A 312 -4.35 3.69 23.16
N TYR A 313 -3.16 3.94 23.72
CA TYR A 313 -3.01 4.35 25.10
C TYR A 313 -1.83 5.28 25.28
N GLY A 314 -2.08 6.49 25.73
CA GLY A 314 -1.08 7.51 26.07
C GLY A 314 -0.93 7.66 27.57
N MET A 315 0.32 7.68 28.05
CA MET A 315 0.65 7.79 29.47
C MET A 315 1.83 8.73 29.70
N LYS A 316 1.83 9.40 30.85
CA LYS A 316 3.02 10.11 31.35
C LYS A 316 4.10 9.15 31.82
N ILE A 317 5.37 9.54 31.62
CA ILE A 317 6.54 8.87 32.21
C ILE A 317 7.22 9.86 33.15
N GLY A 318 6.91 9.77 34.43
CA GLY A 318 7.31 10.78 35.41
C GLY A 318 6.67 12.13 35.09
N ASP A 319 7.36 13.21 35.44
CA ASP A 319 6.90 14.60 35.20
C ASP A 319 7.38 15.15 33.85
N ASN A 320 8.35 14.51 33.22
CA ASN A 320 9.07 15.02 32.04
C ASN A 320 8.94 14.15 30.81
N GLY A 321 8.18 13.06 30.85
CA GLY A 321 8.10 12.12 29.74
C GLY A 321 6.68 11.75 29.37
N PHE A 322 6.54 11.26 28.17
CA PHE A 322 5.31 10.78 27.58
C PHE A 322 5.57 9.53 26.74
N LEU A 323 4.62 8.60 26.72
CA LEU A 323 4.62 7.44 25.86
C LEU A 323 3.20 7.12 25.39
N ASN A 324 3.03 7.00 24.09
CA ASN A 324 1.81 6.49 23.46
C ASN A 324 2.09 5.13 22.83
N LEU A 325 1.21 4.16 23.04
CA LEU A 325 1.24 2.83 22.45
C LEU A 325 0.00 2.63 21.60
N SER A 326 0.15 2.02 20.44
CA SER A 326 -0.93 1.82 19.48
C SER A 326 -0.89 0.42 18.88
N ILE A 327 -2.08 -0.14 18.63
CA ILE A 327 -2.26 -1.39 17.88
C ILE A 327 -3.43 -1.25 16.92
N ALA A 328 -3.27 -1.78 15.73
CA ALA A 328 -4.35 -1.91 14.75
C ALA A 328 -4.31 -3.33 14.17
N THR A 329 -5.46 -4.00 14.17
CA THR A 329 -5.62 -5.30 13.50
C THR A 329 -6.68 -5.19 12.42
N LYS A 330 -6.49 -5.93 11.33
CA LYS A 330 -7.43 -5.97 10.21
C LYS A 330 -7.57 -7.41 9.73
N ASP A 331 -8.80 -7.86 9.52
CA ASP A 331 -9.12 -9.10 8.84
C ASP A 331 -10.18 -8.81 7.78
N GLN A 332 -9.79 -8.92 6.52
CA GLN A 332 -10.61 -8.63 5.35
C GLN A 332 -10.86 -9.91 4.57
N ALA A 333 -12.12 -10.29 4.41
CA ALA A 333 -12.50 -11.42 3.58
C ALA A 333 -12.58 -11.05 2.09
N LEU A 334 -12.49 -12.06 1.23
CA LEU A 334 -12.65 -11.92 -0.22
C LEU A 334 -14.03 -11.34 -0.56
N SER A 335 -14.06 -10.41 -1.52
CA SER A 335 -15.26 -10.13 -2.29
C SER A 335 -15.03 -10.40 -3.78
N ASN A 336 -16.08 -10.71 -4.52
CA ASN A 336 -15.93 -11.03 -5.95
C ASN A 336 -17.09 -10.50 -6.80
N ARG A 337 -16.74 -9.72 -7.81
CA ARG A 337 -17.67 -9.17 -8.83
C ARG A 337 -17.33 -9.66 -10.22
N ALA A 338 -16.66 -10.81 -10.32
CA ALA A 338 -16.44 -11.49 -11.59
C ALA A 338 -17.75 -12.05 -12.16
N ILE A 339 -17.76 -12.21 -13.46
CA ILE A 339 -18.85 -12.83 -14.23
C ILE A 339 -18.41 -14.19 -14.77
N PRO A 340 -19.36 -15.13 -15.00
CA PRO A 340 -19.05 -16.42 -15.57
C PRO A 340 -18.38 -16.33 -16.95
N VAL A 341 -17.47 -17.23 -17.24
CA VAL A 341 -16.90 -17.43 -18.59
C VAL A 341 -18.01 -17.79 -19.58
N ALA A 342 -17.98 -17.19 -20.77
CA ALA A 342 -18.97 -17.48 -21.82
C ALA A 342 -18.98 -18.97 -22.16
N SER A 343 -20.14 -19.50 -22.50
CA SER A 343 -20.33 -20.91 -22.90
C SER A 343 -19.56 -21.30 -24.18
N THR A 344 -19.16 -20.33 -24.99
CA THR A 344 -18.31 -20.50 -26.14
C THR A 344 -16.85 -20.80 -25.84
N VAL A 345 -16.40 -20.52 -24.60
CA VAL A 345 -15.04 -20.84 -24.14
C VAL A 345 -15.03 -22.25 -23.58
N GLN A 346 -14.20 -23.12 -24.17
CA GLN A 346 -14.04 -24.51 -23.73
C GLN A 346 -13.13 -24.61 -22.50
N ILE A 347 -13.66 -25.13 -21.42
CA ILE A 347 -12.94 -25.41 -20.18
C ILE A 347 -12.23 -26.75 -20.26
N TYR A 348 -12.86 -27.75 -20.86
CA TYR A 348 -12.29 -29.08 -21.03
C TYR A 348 -11.85 -29.32 -22.49
N PRO A 349 -10.80 -30.12 -22.70
CA PRO A 349 -10.44 -30.56 -24.04
C PRO A 349 -11.59 -31.38 -24.68
N LYS A 350 -11.72 -31.32 -26.00
CA LYS A 350 -12.63 -32.21 -26.72
C LYS A 350 -12.23 -33.67 -26.53
N LEU A 351 -13.21 -34.55 -26.54
CA LEU A 351 -12.97 -35.98 -26.56
C LEU A 351 -12.25 -36.39 -27.87
N PRO A 352 -11.57 -37.55 -27.91
CA PRO A 352 -10.94 -38.07 -29.15
C PRO A 352 -11.90 -38.18 -30.36
N SER A 353 -13.21 -38.32 -30.12
CA SER A 353 -14.25 -38.31 -31.14
C SER A 353 -14.51 -36.92 -31.77
N GLY A 354 -13.90 -35.84 -31.21
CA GLY A 354 -14.18 -34.45 -31.58
C GLY A 354 -15.41 -33.84 -30.89
N ALA A 355 -16.17 -34.62 -30.12
CA ALA A 355 -17.30 -34.13 -29.32
C ALA A 355 -16.82 -33.32 -28.10
N LEU A 356 -17.72 -32.43 -27.58
CA LEU A 356 -17.48 -31.73 -26.35
C LEU A 356 -17.45 -32.72 -25.17
N ASP A 357 -16.61 -32.46 -24.21
CA ASP A 357 -16.60 -33.18 -22.91
C ASP A 357 -17.96 -32.96 -22.21
N PRO A 358 -18.64 -34.00 -21.71
CA PRO A 358 -19.92 -33.85 -21.00
C PRO A 358 -19.88 -32.88 -19.81
N ARG A 359 -18.72 -32.72 -19.19
CA ARG A 359 -18.52 -31.77 -18.07
C ARG A 359 -18.74 -30.32 -18.46
N GLU A 360 -18.61 -29.96 -19.73
CA GLU A 360 -18.91 -28.61 -20.23
C GLU A 360 -20.37 -28.17 -19.96
N ALA A 361 -21.29 -29.11 -19.84
CA ALA A 361 -22.70 -28.84 -19.56
C ALA A 361 -22.99 -28.52 -18.10
N THR A 362 -22.13 -28.94 -17.19
CA THR A 362 -22.36 -28.87 -15.73
C THR A 362 -21.30 -28.05 -14.96
N VAL A 363 -20.20 -27.63 -15.59
CA VAL A 363 -19.12 -26.90 -14.96
C VAL A 363 -19.58 -25.53 -14.45
N ASP A 364 -19.18 -25.19 -13.23
CA ASP A 364 -19.32 -23.81 -12.73
C ASP A 364 -18.41 -22.88 -13.53
N ARG A 365 -19.01 -22.00 -14.29
CA ARG A 365 -18.29 -21.04 -15.14
C ARG A 365 -17.83 -19.78 -14.41
N LEU A 366 -18.19 -19.59 -13.14
CA LEU A 366 -17.66 -18.52 -12.30
C LEU A 366 -16.26 -18.90 -11.79
N VAL A 367 -15.33 -19.05 -12.71
CA VAL A 367 -13.96 -19.52 -12.42
C VAL A 367 -13.01 -18.42 -11.91
N THR A 368 -13.32 -17.15 -12.18
CA THR A 368 -12.50 -15.99 -11.74
C THR A 368 -12.93 -15.52 -10.36
N ARG A 369 -11.96 -15.22 -9.47
CA ARG A 369 -12.22 -14.76 -8.08
C ARG A 369 -11.38 -13.56 -7.66
N ASN A 370 -10.71 -12.89 -8.56
CA ASN A 370 -9.82 -11.78 -8.26
C ASN A 370 -10.39 -10.39 -8.63
N TYR A 371 -11.72 -10.31 -8.81
CA TYR A 371 -12.42 -9.05 -9.06
C TYR A 371 -13.20 -8.60 -7.83
N GLY A 372 -12.49 -8.07 -6.86
CA GLY A 372 -13.04 -7.60 -5.60
C GLY A 372 -11.94 -7.21 -4.64
N VAL A 373 -12.31 -7.06 -3.37
CA VAL A 373 -11.35 -6.87 -2.29
C VAL A 373 -10.67 -8.21 -2.03
N LEU A 374 -9.35 -8.18 -1.90
CA LEU A 374 -8.55 -9.38 -1.63
C LEU A 374 -8.64 -9.77 -0.15
N PRO A 375 -8.55 -11.07 0.16
CA PRO A 375 -8.32 -11.52 1.52
C PRO A 375 -7.02 -10.93 2.06
N GLN A 376 -7.12 -10.29 3.22
CA GLN A 376 -5.96 -9.67 3.85
C GLN A 376 -6.09 -9.74 5.36
N TRP A 377 -5.04 -10.19 6.02
CA TRP A 377 -4.91 -10.12 7.46
C TRP A 377 -3.68 -9.32 7.84
N GLY A 378 -3.77 -8.50 8.88
CA GLY A 378 -2.64 -7.73 9.34
C GLY A 378 -2.73 -7.29 10.79
N VAL A 379 -1.56 -7.01 11.37
CA VAL A 379 -1.39 -6.37 12.66
C VAL A 379 -0.28 -5.33 12.56
N ASN A 380 -0.56 -4.13 13.02
CA ASN A 380 0.36 -3.02 13.10
C ASN A 380 0.45 -2.58 14.56
N VAL A 381 1.66 -2.44 15.08
CA VAL A 381 1.94 -1.92 16.42
C VAL A 381 2.81 -0.69 16.28
N GLY A 382 2.56 0.33 17.06
CA GLY A 382 3.34 1.56 17.04
C GLY A 382 3.54 2.15 18.43
N PHE A 383 4.53 3.00 18.54
CA PHE A 383 4.74 3.85 19.72
C PHE A 383 5.19 5.24 19.30
N ASN A 384 4.93 6.22 20.19
CA ASN A 384 5.41 7.59 20.08
C ASN A 384 5.73 8.08 21.50
N GLY A 385 6.94 8.56 21.74
CA GLY A 385 7.32 9.02 23.09
C GLY A 385 8.42 10.05 23.06
N HIS A 386 8.46 10.82 24.13
CA HIS A 386 9.52 11.79 24.39
C HIS A 386 9.86 11.84 25.88
N TYR A 387 11.03 12.40 26.20
CA TYR A 387 11.49 12.65 27.56
C TYR A 387 12.36 13.92 27.60
N ASP A 388 11.98 14.88 28.44
CA ASP A 388 12.68 16.16 28.59
C ASP A 388 13.82 16.08 29.62
N ILE A 389 15.01 16.48 29.18
CA ILE A 389 16.20 16.58 30.01
C ILE A 389 16.69 18.05 29.98
N GLY A 390 16.23 18.85 30.91
CA GLY A 390 16.46 20.30 30.88
C GLY A 390 15.86 20.92 29.63
N ASP A 391 16.66 21.62 28.81
CA ASP A 391 16.23 22.26 27.57
C ASP A 391 16.30 21.34 26.35
N THR A 392 16.56 20.05 26.54
CA THR A 392 16.69 19.05 25.49
C THR A 392 15.59 18.01 25.63
N GLU A 393 14.82 17.80 24.56
CA GLU A 393 13.86 16.73 24.45
C GLU A 393 14.48 15.55 23.67
N LEU A 394 14.52 14.38 24.28
CA LEU A 394 14.78 13.13 23.59
C LEU A 394 13.48 12.55 23.11
N TYR A 395 13.38 12.16 21.84
CA TYR A 395 12.16 11.57 21.30
C TYR A 395 12.46 10.29 20.53
N SER A 396 11.46 9.42 20.48
CA SER A 396 11.50 8.22 19.67
C SER A 396 10.09 7.81 19.28
N PHE A 397 9.95 7.34 18.05
CA PHE A 397 8.71 6.70 17.55
C PHE A 397 9.05 5.57 16.60
N GLY A 398 8.11 4.65 16.42
CA GLY A 398 8.32 3.54 15.50
C GLY A 398 7.09 2.69 15.29
N THR A 399 7.17 1.83 14.27
CA THR A 399 6.13 0.89 13.89
C THR A 399 6.72 -0.48 13.61
N VAL A 400 5.96 -1.53 13.94
CA VAL A 400 6.21 -2.91 13.53
C VAL A 400 4.92 -3.45 12.94
N SER A 401 4.98 -3.96 11.73
CA SER A 401 3.78 -4.40 11.02
C SER A 401 3.98 -5.75 10.36
N LYS A 402 2.91 -6.52 10.32
CA LYS A 402 2.82 -7.76 9.58
C LYS A 402 1.51 -7.78 8.80
N ARG A 403 1.62 -8.05 7.50
CA ARG A 403 0.47 -8.20 6.61
C ARG A 403 0.61 -9.48 5.80
N VAL A 404 -0.47 -10.24 5.68
CA VAL A 404 -0.58 -11.38 4.78
C VAL A 404 -1.72 -11.10 3.81
N SER A 405 -1.41 -11.11 2.54
CA SER A 405 -2.38 -10.91 1.46
C SER A 405 -2.42 -12.13 0.57
N ASP A 406 -3.62 -12.57 0.26
CA ASP A 406 -3.87 -13.71 -0.63
C ASP A 406 -4.45 -13.22 -1.95
N LEU A 407 -3.77 -13.53 -3.05
CA LEU A 407 -4.10 -13.04 -4.38
C LEU A 407 -4.52 -14.21 -5.27
N PRO A 408 -5.83 -14.52 -5.37
CA PRO A 408 -6.30 -15.49 -6.33
C PRO A 408 -5.97 -15.06 -7.75
N PHE A 409 -5.30 -15.93 -8.51
CA PHE A 409 -4.98 -15.68 -9.91
C PHE A 409 -6.05 -16.26 -10.84
N THR A 410 -5.87 -16.02 -12.14
CA THR A 410 -6.76 -16.52 -13.19
C THR A 410 -6.80 -18.04 -13.18
N PHE A 411 -7.98 -18.62 -13.37
CA PHE A 411 -8.20 -20.06 -13.43
C PHE A 411 -7.40 -20.70 -14.58
N ARG A 412 -6.84 -21.86 -14.33
CA ARG A 412 -6.11 -22.72 -15.26
C ARG A 412 -7.03 -23.85 -15.69
N ALA A 413 -7.65 -23.70 -16.86
CA ALA A 413 -8.55 -24.71 -17.41
C ALA A 413 -7.81 -25.98 -17.80
N PRO A 414 -8.41 -27.16 -17.68
CA PRO A 414 -7.86 -28.41 -18.20
C PRO A 414 -7.54 -28.38 -19.69
N ASN A 415 -8.25 -27.53 -20.46
CA ASN A 415 -8.02 -27.30 -21.90
C ASN A 415 -6.85 -26.30 -22.09
N SER A 416 -5.69 -26.65 -21.55
CA SER A 416 -4.46 -25.86 -21.65
C SER A 416 -3.24 -26.75 -21.68
N VAL A 417 -2.26 -26.42 -22.53
CA VAL A 417 -0.94 -27.07 -22.53
C VAL A 417 -0.23 -26.98 -21.16
N ASN A 418 -0.58 -25.97 -20.37
CA ASN A 418 0.00 -25.72 -19.05
C ASN A 418 -0.79 -26.35 -17.90
N ALA A 419 -1.84 -27.13 -18.20
CA ALA A 419 -2.56 -27.93 -17.22
C ALA A 419 -1.94 -29.33 -17.09
N LEU A 420 -2.06 -29.91 -15.90
CA LEU A 420 -1.73 -31.31 -15.63
C LEU A 420 -2.99 -31.99 -15.07
N PRO A 421 -3.86 -32.55 -15.92
CA PRO A 421 -5.09 -33.20 -15.46
C PRO A 421 -4.87 -34.34 -14.46
N GLN A 422 -3.65 -34.92 -14.44
CA GLN A 422 -3.25 -35.94 -13.45
C GLN A 422 -3.13 -35.38 -12.03
N VAL A 423 -2.87 -34.05 -11.90
CA VAL A 423 -2.78 -33.33 -10.61
C VAL A 423 -4.09 -32.60 -10.32
N TYR A 424 -4.61 -31.91 -11.34
CA TYR A 424 -5.84 -31.11 -11.24
C TYR A 424 -6.81 -31.44 -12.38
N PRO A 425 -7.63 -32.49 -12.27
CA PRO A 425 -8.51 -32.95 -13.35
C PRO A 425 -9.61 -31.95 -13.74
N GLU A 426 -10.00 -31.09 -12.79
CA GLU A 426 -11.02 -30.05 -13.00
C GLU A 426 -10.41 -28.65 -13.23
N GLY A 427 -9.08 -28.60 -13.46
CA GLY A 427 -8.34 -27.35 -13.46
C GLY A 427 -8.06 -26.82 -12.05
N PHE A 428 -7.39 -25.69 -11.98
CA PHE A 428 -6.98 -25.11 -10.71
C PHE A 428 -6.89 -23.58 -10.76
N ARG A 429 -6.88 -22.97 -9.61
CA ARG A 429 -6.66 -21.54 -9.47
C ARG A 429 -5.49 -21.35 -8.52
N PRO A 430 -4.33 -20.89 -9.04
CA PRO A 430 -3.19 -20.65 -8.20
C PRO A 430 -3.39 -19.36 -7.40
N ASP A 431 -2.94 -19.37 -6.14
CA ASP A 431 -2.98 -18.21 -5.25
C ASP A 431 -1.55 -17.74 -4.99
N LEU A 432 -1.27 -16.44 -5.16
CA LEU A 432 -0.03 -15.81 -4.73
C LEU A 432 -0.24 -15.24 -3.34
N VAL A 433 0.54 -15.73 -2.39
CA VAL A 433 0.52 -15.28 -0.99
C VAL A 433 1.71 -14.38 -0.75
N ILE A 434 1.45 -13.14 -0.34
CA ILE A 434 2.48 -12.17 0.07
C ILE A 434 2.45 -12.02 1.57
N ASN A 435 3.58 -12.36 2.21
CA ASN A 435 3.80 -12.20 3.65
C ASN A 435 4.80 -11.05 3.85
N GLU A 436 4.27 -9.91 4.26
CA GLU A 436 4.99 -8.65 4.39
C GLU A 436 5.28 -8.35 5.85
N GLN A 437 6.47 -7.87 6.12
CA GLN A 437 6.97 -7.44 7.42
C GLN A 437 7.61 -6.07 7.26
N ASP A 438 7.08 -5.09 7.97
CA ASP A 438 7.52 -3.71 7.94
C ASP A 438 8.00 -3.29 9.32
N PHE A 439 9.04 -2.47 9.35
CA PHE A 439 9.63 -1.92 10.57
C PHE A 439 10.10 -0.50 10.33
N GLU A 440 9.83 0.41 11.28
CA GLU A 440 10.43 1.73 11.32
C GLU A 440 10.76 2.12 12.75
N LEU A 441 11.92 2.74 12.96
CA LEU A 441 12.35 3.34 14.20
C LEU A 441 13.01 4.69 13.92
N ALA A 442 12.49 5.74 14.53
CA ALA A 442 13.11 7.04 14.59
C ALA A 442 13.55 7.33 16.01
N VAL A 443 14.76 7.85 16.17
CA VAL A 443 15.28 8.39 17.42
C VAL A 443 15.87 9.76 17.16
N GLY A 444 15.70 10.67 18.10
CA GLY A 444 16.23 12.01 17.95
C GLY A 444 16.32 12.78 19.26
N ALA A 445 16.99 13.90 19.16
CA ALA A 445 17.08 14.90 20.21
C ALA A 445 16.85 16.28 19.61
N ARG A 446 16.06 17.10 20.27
CA ARG A 446 15.83 18.48 19.88
C ARG A 446 15.93 19.41 21.10
N GLY A 447 16.32 20.64 20.85
CA GLY A 447 16.53 21.57 21.94
C GLY A 447 16.88 22.96 21.44
N LYS A 448 17.38 23.80 22.40
CA LYS A 448 17.81 25.15 22.09
C LYS A 448 19.29 25.32 22.44
N TRP A 449 20.01 26.07 21.63
CA TRP A 449 21.35 26.55 21.89
C TRP A 449 21.35 28.08 21.77
N GLY A 450 21.16 28.76 22.89
CA GLY A 450 20.78 30.17 22.87
C GLY A 450 19.45 30.38 22.15
N GLU A 451 19.45 31.21 21.11
CA GLU A 451 18.24 31.46 20.30
C GLU A 451 18.08 30.50 19.09
N TRP A 452 19.01 29.55 18.91
CA TRP A 452 18.95 28.55 17.87
C TRP A 452 18.20 27.30 18.36
N SER A 453 17.15 26.92 17.68
CA SER A 453 16.50 25.63 17.83
C SER A 453 17.20 24.62 16.93
N TRP A 454 17.45 23.42 17.43
CA TRP A 454 18.07 22.34 16.67
C TRP A 454 17.32 21.03 16.86
N ASP A 455 17.36 20.17 15.81
CA ASP A 455 16.81 18.80 15.81
C ASP A 455 17.81 17.88 15.11
N LEU A 456 18.32 16.89 15.83
CA LEU A 456 19.20 15.84 15.34
C LEU A 456 18.46 14.51 15.41
N SER A 457 18.37 13.78 14.28
CA SER A 457 17.61 12.54 14.24
C SER A 457 18.24 11.49 13.34
N SER A 458 17.94 10.22 13.65
CA SER A 458 18.25 9.05 12.86
C SER A 458 17.00 8.19 12.73
N THR A 459 16.61 7.86 11.49
CA THR A 459 15.44 7.03 11.18
C THR A 459 15.89 5.85 10.35
N TYR A 460 15.56 4.63 10.77
CA TYR A 460 15.77 3.42 9.99
C TYR A 460 14.43 2.75 9.73
N GLY A 461 14.15 2.43 8.47
CA GLY A 461 12.95 1.72 8.05
C GLY A 461 13.29 0.57 7.09
N MET A 462 12.52 -0.50 7.15
CA MET A 462 12.67 -1.68 6.29
C MET A 462 11.30 -2.30 6.02
N ASP A 463 11.06 -2.63 4.74
CA ASP A 463 9.96 -3.48 4.32
C ASP A 463 10.50 -4.74 3.64
N LYS A 464 9.92 -5.90 3.99
CA LYS A 464 10.26 -7.21 3.46
C LYS A 464 9.01 -7.97 3.07
N ALA A 465 8.85 -8.23 1.78
CA ALA A 465 7.76 -9.01 1.21
C ALA A 465 8.28 -10.39 0.77
N LYS A 466 7.82 -11.46 1.41
CA LYS A 466 8.04 -12.85 0.99
C LYS A 466 6.87 -13.29 0.12
N GLU A 467 7.18 -13.87 -1.04
CA GLU A 467 6.20 -14.36 -2.00
C GLU A 467 6.21 -15.89 -2.05
N ALA A 468 5.02 -16.48 -2.02
CA ALA A 468 4.80 -17.90 -2.21
C ALA A 468 3.57 -18.14 -3.06
N VAL A 469 3.54 -19.22 -3.84
CA VAL A 469 2.33 -19.65 -4.57
C VAL A 469 1.84 -20.96 -4.02
N SER A 470 0.51 -21.05 -3.89
CA SER A 470 -0.20 -22.27 -3.49
C SER A 470 -1.21 -22.68 -4.56
N GLN A 471 -1.69 -23.92 -4.50
CA GLN A 471 -2.59 -24.49 -5.50
C GLN A 471 -2.06 -24.30 -6.94
N SER A 472 -0.75 -24.44 -7.13
CA SER A 472 -0.07 -24.19 -8.40
C SER A 472 0.59 -25.47 -8.89
N ILE A 473 1.25 -25.41 -10.04
CA ILE A 473 2.16 -26.41 -10.59
C ILE A 473 3.25 -25.74 -11.41
N ASN A 474 4.42 -26.36 -11.49
CA ASN A 474 5.36 -26.12 -12.58
C ASN A 474 5.12 -27.22 -13.62
N ALA A 475 4.29 -26.93 -14.61
CA ALA A 475 3.81 -27.93 -15.57
C ALA A 475 4.93 -28.59 -16.38
N SER A 476 6.09 -27.92 -16.53
CA SER A 476 7.26 -28.48 -17.21
C SER A 476 7.90 -29.65 -16.46
N LEU A 477 7.62 -29.80 -15.15
CA LEU A 477 8.07 -30.94 -14.33
C LEU A 477 7.17 -32.18 -14.48
N GLY A 478 6.00 -32.04 -15.14
CA GLY A 478 5.03 -33.12 -15.28
C GLY A 478 4.29 -33.45 -13.97
N PRO A 479 3.66 -34.64 -13.89
CA PRO A 479 2.79 -35.03 -12.76
C PRO A 479 3.48 -35.08 -11.39
N THR A 480 4.79 -35.04 -11.33
CA THR A 480 5.57 -34.98 -10.07
C THR A 480 5.80 -33.54 -9.57
N SER A 481 5.22 -32.55 -10.25
CA SER A 481 5.34 -31.17 -9.80
C SER A 481 4.78 -30.98 -8.40
N PRO A 482 5.48 -30.25 -7.49
CA PRO A 482 4.87 -29.71 -6.29
C PRO A 482 3.69 -28.81 -6.60
N THR A 483 2.82 -28.58 -5.62
CA THR A 483 1.65 -27.70 -5.73
C THR A 483 1.78 -26.39 -4.96
N ASN A 484 2.86 -26.25 -4.17
CA ASN A 484 3.21 -25.07 -3.42
C ASN A 484 4.69 -24.74 -3.66
N PHE A 485 5.01 -23.46 -3.79
CA PHE A 485 6.36 -23.01 -4.09
C PHE A 485 6.69 -21.71 -3.32
N TYR A 486 7.91 -21.61 -2.82
CA TYR A 486 8.48 -20.35 -2.42
C TYR A 486 9.03 -19.62 -3.64
N VAL A 487 8.46 -18.45 -3.94
CA VAL A 487 8.79 -17.64 -5.13
C VAL A 487 10.02 -16.78 -4.92
N GLY A 488 10.23 -16.29 -3.68
CA GLY A 488 11.35 -15.44 -3.31
C GLY A 488 10.95 -14.32 -2.36
N ALA A 489 11.79 -13.29 -2.27
CA ALA A 489 11.48 -12.13 -1.45
C ALA A 489 12.05 -10.84 -2.06
N LEU A 490 11.36 -9.74 -1.79
CA LEU A 490 11.78 -8.37 -2.05
C LEU A 490 12.06 -7.70 -0.71
N VAL A 491 13.14 -6.92 -0.60
CA VAL A 491 13.49 -6.19 0.61
C VAL A 491 13.90 -4.77 0.24
N SER A 492 13.33 -3.77 0.91
CA SER A 492 13.71 -2.36 0.80
C SER A 492 14.07 -1.83 2.17
N SER A 493 15.14 -1.04 2.30
CA SER A 493 15.43 -0.32 3.53
C SER A 493 15.95 1.08 3.26
N GLU A 494 15.69 1.98 4.21
CA GLU A 494 16.20 3.35 4.20
C GLU A 494 16.73 3.71 5.60
N TRP A 495 17.92 4.32 5.64
CA TRP A 495 18.49 4.89 6.84
C TRP A 495 18.77 6.36 6.60
N VAL A 496 18.08 7.23 7.36
CA VAL A 496 18.11 8.69 7.19
C VAL A 496 18.63 9.34 8.44
N ASN A 497 19.67 10.14 8.32
CA ASN A 497 20.23 10.97 9.40
C ASN A 497 20.03 12.44 9.03
N SER A 498 19.46 13.25 9.92
CA SER A 498 19.12 14.66 9.64
C SER A 498 19.54 15.56 10.80
N LEU A 499 20.07 16.72 10.44
CA LEU A 499 20.29 17.84 11.34
C LEU A 499 19.56 19.06 10.79
N ASP A 500 18.68 19.63 11.58
CA ASP A 500 17.90 20.83 11.27
C ASP A 500 18.20 21.90 12.32
N VAL A 501 18.47 23.14 11.87
CA VAL A 501 18.77 24.28 12.75
C VAL A 501 17.95 25.48 12.29
N THR A 502 17.29 26.15 13.24
CA THR A 502 16.40 27.29 12.94
C THR A 502 16.58 28.40 13.98
N ARG A 503 16.51 29.66 13.51
CA ARG A 503 16.46 30.86 14.38
C ARG A 503 15.56 31.93 13.81
N GLY A 504 14.76 32.55 14.67
CA GLY A 504 14.05 33.81 14.40
C GLY A 504 14.85 35.02 14.78
N PHE A 505 14.70 36.10 14.05
CA PHE A 505 15.30 37.39 14.32
C PHE A 505 14.22 38.48 14.22
N ASP A 506 14.06 39.25 15.32
CA ASP A 506 13.26 40.47 15.27
C ASP A 506 14.10 41.60 14.69
N LEU A 507 13.65 42.18 13.57
CA LEU A 507 14.41 43.23 12.88
C LEU A 507 14.15 44.60 13.47
N ALA A 508 15.18 45.42 13.69
CA ALA A 508 15.08 46.77 14.30
C ALA A 508 14.19 47.75 13.53
N GLY A 509 13.89 47.48 12.24
CA GLY A 509 12.95 48.23 11.40
C GLY A 509 11.51 47.73 11.39
N GLY A 510 11.21 46.74 12.22
CA GLY A 510 9.97 45.96 12.23
C GLY A 510 9.99 44.79 11.30
N GLY A 511 9.26 43.72 11.67
CA GLY A 511 9.18 42.47 10.95
C GLY A 511 10.08 41.35 11.47
N ASP A 512 9.74 40.13 11.15
CA ASP A 512 10.39 38.90 11.60
C ASP A 512 11.14 38.25 10.44
N LEU A 513 12.39 37.88 10.69
CA LEU A 513 13.20 37.08 9.77
C LEU A 513 13.47 35.72 10.40
N GLN A 514 13.19 34.67 9.68
CA GLN A 514 13.54 33.30 10.06
C GLN A 514 14.61 32.75 9.14
N LEU A 515 15.61 32.13 9.69
CA LEU A 515 16.64 31.39 8.98
C LEU A 515 16.62 29.94 9.46
N SER A 516 16.48 29.01 8.52
CA SER A 516 16.60 27.57 8.76
C SER A 516 17.63 26.97 7.80
N PHE A 517 18.45 26.05 8.28
CA PHE A 517 19.37 25.29 7.45
C PHE A 517 19.59 23.90 8.03
N GLY A 518 20.04 22.98 7.20
CA GLY A 518 20.29 21.63 7.68
C GLY A 518 21.03 20.78 6.69
N ALA A 519 21.36 19.56 7.16
CA ALA A 519 22.05 18.54 6.38
C ALA A 519 21.35 17.20 6.58
N GLN A 520 21.41 16.35 5.54
CA GLN A 520 20.81 15.02 5.58
C GLN A 520 21.73 14.03 4.87
N HIS A 521 21.89 12.85 5.46
CA HIS A 521 22.44 11.66 4.82
C HIS A 521 21.36 10.61 4.75
N ARG A 522 21.20 9.97 3.58
CA ARG A 522 20.29 8.86 3.35
C ARG A 522 21.00 7.70 2.67
N HIS A 523 20.87 6.51 3.25
CA HIS A 523 21.32 5.27 2.65
C HIS A 523 20.12 4.40 2.31
N GLU A 524 19.96 4.03 1.04
CA GLU A 524 18.86 3.21 0.54
C GLU A 524 19.41 1.86 0.07
N THR A 525 18.65 0.78 0.32
CA THR A 525 18.96 -0.55 -0.21
C THR A 525 17.74 -1.19 -0.86
N TYR A 526 17.97 -2.02 -1.87
CA TYR A 526 16.95 -2.86 -2.48
C TYR A 526 17.52 -4.23 -2.84
N GLU A 527 16.83 -5.30 -2.41
CA GLU A 527 17.25 -6.66 -2.66
C GLU A 527 16.13 -7.48 -3.31
N VAL A 528 16.50 -8.28 -4.30
CA VAL A 528 15.69 -9.36 -4.86
C VAL A 528 16.34 -10.68 -4.45
N ARG A 529 15.62 -11.52 -3.73
CA ARG A 529 16.11 -12.82 -3.24
C ARG A 529 15.47 -13.96 -4.03
N ALA A 530 16.29 -14.89 -4.50
CA ALA A 530 15.84 -16.04 -5.29
C ALA A 530 14.83 -16.92 -4.53
N GLY A 531 13.92 -17.53 -5.30
CA GLY A 531 13.00 -18.55 -4.86
C GLY A 531 13.64 -19.93 -4.78
N GLU A 532 12.81 -20.94 -4.47
CA GLU A 532 13.28 -22.33 -4.50
C GLU A 532 13.44 -22.83 -5.94
N PRO A 533 14.39 -23.75 -6.22
CA PRO A 533 14.69 -24.17 -7.58
C PRO A 533 13.48 -24.69 -8.37
N LEU A 534 12.59 -25.47 -7.77
CA LEU A 534 11.44 -26.04 -8.46
C LEU A 534 10.40 -24.98 -8.88
N SER A 535 10.43 -23.81 -8.25
CA SER A 535 9.54 -22.69 -8.61
C SER A 535 9.87 -22.06 -9.96
N TYR A 536 11.11 -22.21 -10.46
CA TYR A 536 11.57 -21.64 -11.72
C TYR A 536 12.26 -22.65 -12.65
N ALA A 537 12.47 -23.90 -12.21
CA ALA A 537 13.18 -24.91 -13.00
C ALA A 537 12.48 -25.18 -14.35
N ALA A 538 13.28 -25.34 -15.39
CA ALA A 538 12.83 -25.85 -16.69
C ALA A 538 12.86 -27.38 -16.65
N GLY A 539 11.68 -27.99 -16.63
CA GLY A 539 11.54 -29.45 -16.72
C GLY A 539 11.62 -29.95 -18.16
N THR A 540 11.76 -31.25 -18.30
CA THR A 540 11.85 -31.94 -19.62
C THR A 540 10.56 -32.63 -20.02
N TYR A 541 9.48 -32.44 -19.27
CA TYR A 541 8.21 -33.10 -19.53
C TYR A 541 7.64 -32.73 -20.91
N VAL A 542 7.26 -33.77 -21.64
CA VAL A 542 6.52 -33.68 -22.91
C VAL A 542 5.20 -34.38 -22.70
N ILE A 543 4.10 -33.77 -23.12
CA ILE A 543 2.77 -34.34 -22.95
C ILE A 543 2.69 -35.67 -23.74
N PRO A 544 2.34 -36.80 -23.09
CA PRO A 544 2.35 -38.12 -23.70
C PRO A 544 1.34 -38.26 -24.84
N ALA A 545 1.63 -39.22 -25.73
CA ALA A 545 0.69 -39.60 -26.77
C ALA A 545 -0.67 -40.05 -26.21
N GLY A 546 -1.74 -39.76 -26.88
CA GLY A 546 -3.11 -40.06 -26.45
C GLY A 546 -3.72 -39.05 -25.47
N GLN A 547 -2.97 -38.04 -25.02
CA GLN A 547 -3.48 -36.93 -24.25
C GLN A 547 -3.73 -35.70 -25.13
N PRO A 548 -4.62 -34.78 -24.71
CA PRO A 548 -4.71 -33.46 -25.33
C PRO A 548 -3.34 -32.77 -25.32
N PHE A 549 -3.01 -32.05 -26.39
CA PHE A 549 -1.73 -31.35 -26.58
C PHE A 549 -0.49 -32.29 -26.65
N ALA A 550 -0.67 -33.57 -26.98
CA ALA A 550 0.42 -34.54 -27.11
C ALA A 550 1.61 -34.00 -27.92
N GLY A 551 2.83 -34.27 -27.46
CA GLY A 551 4.08 -33.80 -28.05
C GLY A 551 4.47 -32.34 -27.72
N GLN A 552 3.60 -31.57 -27.11
CA GLN A 552 3.92 -30.21 -26.69
C GLN A 552 4.66 -30.20 -25.33
N ARG A 553 5.43 -29.12 -25.09
CA ARG A 553 6.10 -28.83 -23.83
C ARG A 553 5.36 -27.73 -23.09
N PRO A 554 4.95 -27.94 -21.84
CA PRO A 554 4.37 -26.91 -21.03
C PRO A 554 5.39 -25.78 -20.68
N ALA A 555 4.89 -24.63 -20.32
CA ALA A 555 5.68 -23.51 -19.84
C ALA A 555 6.44 -23.85 -18.53
N THR A 556 7.61 -23.26 -18.36
CA THR A 556 8.46 -23.43 -17.19
C THR A 556 8.02 -22.52 -16.04
N GLY A 557 8.32 -22.98 -14.81
CA GLY A 557 8.07 -22.22 -13.59
C GLY A 557 6.67 -22.40 -13.01
N ALA A 558 6.55 -22.09 -11.73
CA ALA A 558 5.28 -22.11 -11.00
C ALA A 558 4.28 -21.14 -11.63
N GLN A 559 3.01 -21.54 -11.72
CA GLN A 559 1.96 -20.71 -12.28
C GLN A 559 1.41 -19.74 -11.23
N ALA A 560 0.93 -18.62 -11.60
CA ALA A 560 0.72 -17.34 -10.98
C ALA A 560 2.00 -16.48 -11.01
N ALA A 561 3.05 -16.88 -10.28
CA ALA A 561 4.34 -16.22 -10.29
C ALA A 561 5.46 -17.28 -10.34
N PRO A 562 6.20 -17.38 -11.44
CA PRO A 562 7.46 -18.12 -11.45
C PRO A 562 8.43 -17.56 -10.42
N GLY A 563 9.17 -18.41 -9.73
CA GLY A 563 10.15 -17.96 -8.74
C GLY A 563 11.24 -17.08 -9.32
N PHE A 564 11.70 -16.12 -8.52
CA PHE A 564 12.88 -15.35 -8.86
C PHE A 564 14.06 -16.30 -9.03
N GLN A 565 14.74 -16.22 -10.15
CA GLN A 565 15.90 -17.05 -10.43
C GLN A 565 17.15 -16.51 -9.72
N PRO A 566 18.21 -17.31 -9.53
CA PRO A 566 19.49 -16.78 -9.05
C PRO A 566 20.05 -15.63 -9.91
N SER A 567 19.74 -15.60 -11.22
CA SER A 567 20.09 -14.51 -12.13
C SER A 567 19.28 -13.23 -11.91
N ASP A 568 18.13 -13.32 -11.23
CA ASP A 568 17.29 -12.19 -10.85
C ASP A 568 17.66 -11.61 -9.50
N ALA A 569 18.35 -12.42 -8.68
CA ALA A 569 18.78 -12.02 -7.35
C ALA A 569 19.81 -10.88 -7.45
N SER A 570 19.55 -9.82 -6.71
CA SER A 570 20.39 -8.63 -6.67
C SER A 570 20.35 -7.97 -5.31
N SER A 571 21.41 -7.26 -4.97
CA SER A 571 21.46 -6.36 -3.81
C SER A 571 22.11 -5.07 -4.28
N SER A 572 21.36 -3.99 -4.20
CA SER A 572 21.77 -2.66 -4.65
C SER A 572 21.60 -1.66 -3.53
N SER A 573 22.51 -0.71 -3.45
CA SER A 573 22.45 0.37 -2.47
C SER A 573 22.91 1.68 -3.07
N ARG A 574 22.53 2.80 -2.47
CA ARG A 574 23.08 4.13 -2.77
C ARG A 574 23.05 5.03 -1.57
N ASN A 575 23.95 6.01 -1.56
CA ASN A 575 23.97 7.10 -0.60
C ASN A 575 23.50 8.39 -1.26
N ASN A 576 22.85 9.22 -0.48
CA ASN A 576 22.48 10.58 -0.80
C ASN A 576 22.94 11.50 0.32
N TYR A 577 23.59 12.60 -0.06
CA TYR A 577 24.01 13.68 0.85
C TYR A 577 23.30 14.96 0.42
N ALA A 578 22.67 15.64 1.35
CA ALA A 578 21.92 16.84 1.06
C ALA A 578 22.20 17.95 2.07
N ALA A 579 22.13 19.20 1.58
CA ALA A 579 22.12 20.40 2.40
C ALA A 579 21.06 21.37 1.90
N TYR A 580 20.44 22.11 2.82
CA TYR A 580 19.43 23.09 2.47
C TYR A 580 19.55 24.36 3.30
N VAL A 581 18.98 25.44 2.77
CA VAL A 581 18.76 26.70 3.46
C VAL A 581 17.36 27.22 3.12
N GLU A 582 16.68 27.76 4.13
CA GLU A 582 15.36 28.38 4.01
C GLU A 582 15.36 29.72 4.76
N VAL A 583 14.80 30.74 4.12
CA VAL A 583 14.62 32.08 4.68
C VAL A 583 13.14 32.43 4.60
N GLY A 584 12.54 32.79 5.73
CA GLY A 584 11.22 33.35 5.83
C GLY A 584 11.30 34.81 6.32
N TYR A 585 10.65 35.72 5.62
CA TYR A 585 10.64 37.14 5.99
C TYR A 585 9.20 37.66 6.07
N ALA A 586 8.81 38.16 7.23
CA ALA A 586 7.54 38.81 7.48
C ALA A 586 7.76 40.28 7.83
N PRO A 587 7.87 41.21 6.83
CA PRO A 587 8.07 42.64 7.09
C PRO A 587 6.88 43.26 7.84
N SER A 588 5.74 42.61 7.82
CA SER A 588 4.54 42.99 8.58
C SER A 588 3.64 41.79 8.80
N LYS A 589 2.65 41.85 9.66
CA LYS A 589 1.63 40.81 9.84
C LYS A 589 0.86 40.47 8.56
N LYS A 590 0.84 41.39 7.59
CA LYS A 590 0.10 41.24 6.31
C LYS A 590 0.91 40.62 5.17
N LEU A 591 2.23 40.62 5.27
CA LEU A 591 3.08 40.14 4.17
C LEU A 591 4.09 39.10 4.69
N PHE A 592 4.12 37.97 4.07
CA PHE A 592 5.14 36.96 4.23
C PHE A 592 5.80 36.63 2.89
N LEU A 593 7.11 36.52 2.87
CA LEU A 593 7.92 36.07 1.74
C LEU A 593 8.84 34.93 2.19
N GLY A 594 8.92 33.85 1.42
CA GLY A 594 9.76 32.71 1.71
C GLY A 594 10.63 32.34 0.52
N ALA A 595 11.86 31.91 0.80
CA ALA A 595 12.76 31.32 -0.20
C ALA A 595 13.48 30.12 0.41
N ALA A 596 13.64 29.06 -0.38
CA ALA A 596 14.40 27.87 0.02
C ALA A 596 15.24 27.36 -1.15
N ALA A 597 16.39 26.80 -0.84
CA ALA A 597 17.25 26.09 -1.78
C ALA A 597 17.79 24.81 -1.14
N ARG A 598 17.89 23.74 -1.94
CA ARG A 598 18.44 22.46 -1.51
C ARG A 598 19.30 21.85 -2.59
N TYR A 599 20.46 21.40 -2.19
CA TYR A 599 21.38 20.60 -3.02
C TYR A 599 21.38 19.16 -2.51
N GLU A 600 21.34 18.20 -3.45
CA GLU A 600 21.48 16.77 -3.16
C GLU A 600 22.50 16.16 -4.12
N ASN A 601 23.32 15.22 -3.61
CA ASN A 601 24.26 14.43 -4.37
C ASN A 601 24.03 12.95 -4.11
N TYR A 602 23.85 12.18 -5.17
CA TYR A 602 23.71 10.72 -5.16
C TYR A 602 24.96 10.07 -5.71
N ASP A 603 25.36 8.96 -5.12
CA ASP A 603 26.53 8.17 -5.57
C ASP A 603 26.21 7.19 -6.72
N ASP A 604 24.99 7.27 -7.30
CA ASP A 604 24.57 6.51 -8.48
C ASP A 604 24.36 7.43 -9.72
N ALA A 605 23.74 6.88 -10.78
CA ALA A 605 23.46 7.63 -12.01
C ALA A 605 22.50 8.83 -11.83
N SER A 606 21.90 9.00 -10.67
CA SER A 606 21.05 10.16 -10.36
C SER A 606 21.86 11.45 -10.23
N GLY A 607 23.15 11.38 -9.85
CA GLY A 607 24.07 12.52 -9.81
C GLY A 607 23.65 13.64 -8.87
N ASP A 608 23.87 14.88 -9.31
CA ASP A 608 23.63 16.10 -8.54
C ASP A 608 22.30 16.74 -8.88
N THR A 609 21.63 17.32 -7.88
CA THR A 609 20.40 18.07 -8.08
C THR A 609 20.36 19.31 -7.20
N LEU A 610 20.03 20.47 -7.81
CA LEU A 610 19.76 21.72 -7.10
C LEU A 610 18.34 22.16 -7.36
N VAL A 611 17.56 22.30 -6.29
CA VAL A 611 16.16 22.74 -6.37
C VAL A 611 15.93 23.97 -5.50
N GLY A 612 14.95 24.79 -5.89
CA GLY A 612 14.60 26.01 -5.20
C GLY A 612 13.10 26.22 -5.11
N LYS A 613 12.68 27.05 -4.16
CA LYS A 613 11.31 27.50 -3.96
C LYS A 613 11.27 28.95 -3.55
N ILE A 614 10.33 29.68 -4.11
CA ILE A 614 9.95 31.02 -3.65
C ILE A 614 8.45 30.98 -3.43
N ASN A 615 7.99 31.50 -2.30
CA ASN A 615 6.58 31.61 -1.99
C ASN A 615 6.26 32.92 -1.26
N GLY A 616 4.99 33.30 -1.24
CA GLY A 616 4.55 34.47 -0.51
C GLY A 616 3.06 34.46 -0.21
N ARG A 617 2.69 35.22 0.82
CA ARG A 617 1.29 35.48 1.20
C ARG A 617 1.14 36.96 1.49
N TYR A 618 0.08 37.54 0.93
CA TYR A 618 -0.29 38.94 1.17
C TYR A 618 -1.74 39.06 1.59
N GLU A 619 -1.96 39.59 2.78
CA GLU A 619 -3.27 39.86 3.33
C GLU A 619 -3.73 41.24 2.89
N LEU A 620 -4.64 41.28 1.90
CA LEU A 620 -5.18 42.50 1.34
C LEU A 620 -6.15 43.16 2.32
N THR A 621 -7.02 42.37 2.94
CA THR A 621 -7.96 42.75 4.00
C THR A 621 -7.97 41.67 5.08
N ASP A 622 -8.55 41.92 6.23
CA ASP A 622 -8.64 40.96 7.35
C ASP A 622 -9.41 39.64 6.97
N TRP A 623 -10.10 39.63 5.84
CA TRP A 623 -10.88 38.49 5.34
C TRP A 623 -10.42 37.96 3.98
N LEU A 624 -9.42 38.60 3.34
CA LEU A 624 -8.92 38.20 2.02
C LEU A 624 -7.39 38.18 2.01
N ALA A 625 -6.78 37.05 1.77
CA ALA A 625 -5.35 36.90 1.55
C ALA A 625 -5.06 36.20 0.23
N PHE A 626 -4.04 36.67 -0.49
CA PHE A 626 -3.47 36.00 -1.66
C PHE A 626 -2.23 35.23 -1.28
N ARG A 627 -2.00 34.09 -1.96
CA ARG A 627 -0.81 33.28 -1.79
C ARG A 627 -0.31 32.74 -3.12
N GLY A 628 0.98 32.43 -3.22
CA GLY A 628 1.52 31.85 -4.42
C GLY A 628 2.91 31.28 -4.20
N ALA A 629 3.30 30.32 -5.04
CA ALA A 629 4.61 29.71 -5.02
C ALA A 629 5.09 29.34 -6.42
N ILE A 630 6.40 29.39 -6.60
CA ILE A 630 7.12 28.82 -7.73
C ILE A 630 8.21 27.94 -7.14
N SER A 631 8.29 26.67 -7.58
CA SER A 631 9.31 25.76 -7.11
C SER A 631 9.78 24.81 -8.20
N SER A 632 11.03 24.34 -8.09
CA SER A 632 11.52 23.17 -8.77
C SER A 632 11.49 21.97 -7.81
N GLY A 633 11.35 20.79 -8.38
CA GLY A 633 11.39 19.54 -7.63
C GLY A 633 12.04 18.45 -8.47
N PHE A 634 12.32 17.32 -7.82
CA PHE A 634 12.88 16.16 -8.51
C PHE A 634 12.52 14.88 -7.77
N ARG A 635 12.64 13.75 -8.46
CA ARG A 635 12.58 12.41 -7.90
C ARG A 635 13.69 11.54 -8.48
N ALA A 636 14.58 11.06 -7.62
CA ALA A 636 15.57 10.08 -8.02
C ALA A 636 14.89 8.75 -8.42
N PRO A 637 15.36 8.03 -9.45
CA PRO A 637 14.85 6.72 -9.81
C PRO A 637 14.86 5.78 -8.59
N GLY A 638 13.77 5.08 -8.35
CA GLY A 638 13.72 4.09 -7.27
C GLY A 638 14.71 2.94 -7.54
N LEU A 639 15.42 2.44 -6.51
CA LEU A 639 16.30 1.28 -6.67
C LEU A 639 15.53 0.06 -7.20
N ALA A 640 14.26 -0.11 -6.83
CA ALA A 640 13.38 -1.12 -7.40
C ALA A 640 13.17 -0.92 -8.90
N GLN A 641 12.95 0.31 -9.40
CA GLN A 641 12.82 0.58 -10.83
C GLN A 641 14.08 0.25 -11.63
N GLN A 642 15.24 0.41 -11.02
CA GLN A 642 16.53 0.11 -11.65
C GLN A 642 16.85 -1.39 -11.67
N ASN A 643 16.47 -2.13 -10.62
CA ASN A 643 17.00 -3.47 -10.31
C ASN A 643 15.94 -4.59 -10.27
N TYR A 644 14.64 -4.27 -10.33
CA TYR A 644 13.60 -5.29 -10.27
C TYR A 644 13.67 -6.22 -11.47
N ALA A 645 13.72 -7.52 -11.19
CA ALA A 645 13.72 -8.59 -12.16
C ALA A 645 12.67 -9.64 -11.77
N ALA A 646 11.69 -9.85 -12.63
CA ALA A 646 10.65 -10.85 -12.39
C ALA A 646 10.05 -11.35 -13.71
N SER A 647 9.53 -12.57 -13.70
CA SER A 647 8.70 -13.08 -14.78
C SER A 647 7.23 -13.02 -14.36
N SER A 648 6.39 -12.46 -15.20
CA SER A 648 4.94 -12.44 -15.03
C SER A 648 4.26 -13.20 -16.16
N SER A 649 3.04 -13.69 -15.91
CA SER A 649 2.25 -14.41 -16.90
C SER A 649 0.98 -13.64 -17.18
N GLN A 650 0.73 -13.33 -18.44
CA GLN A 650 -0.51 -12.71 -18.91
C GLN A 650 -1.24 -13.64 -19.86
N PHE A 651 -2.57 -13.68 -19.79
CA PHE A 651 -3.39 -14.40 -20.75
C PHE A 651 -3.81 -13.49 -21.90
N ARG A 652 -3.68 -14.01 -23.11
CA ARG A 652 -4.26 -13.42 -24.32
C ARG A 652 -5.14 -14.45 -25.03
N LEU A 653 -6.16 -13.98 -25.72
CA LEU A 653 -7.01 -14.85 -26.52
C LEU A 653 -6.43 -14.95 -27.95
N VAL A 654 -6.03 -16.14 -28.35
CA VAL A 654 -5.51 -16.44 -29.71
C VAL A 654 -6.38 -17.52 -30.33
N GLY A 655 -7.10 -17.19 -31.39
CA GLY A 655 -7.98 -18.15 -32.07
C GLY A 655 -9.07 -18.75 -31.17
N GLY A 656 -9.53 -18.04 -30.13
CA GLY A 656 -10.54 -18.52 -29.18
C GLY A 656 -9.99 -19.38 -28.03
N VAL A 657 -8.67 -19.58 -27.98
CA VAL A 657 -7.97 -20.29 -26.89
C VAL A 657 -7.18 -19.29 -26.05
N LEU A 658 -7.21 -19.47 -24.73
CA LEU A 658 -6.36 -18.68 -23.82
C LEU A 658 -4.90 -19.14 -23.95
N ASP A 659 -4.06 -18.25 -24.48
CA ASP A 659 -2.61 -18.43 -24.60
C ASP A 659 -1.91 -17.68 -23.46
N LEU A 660 -0.85 -18.29 -22.92
CA LEU A 660 -0.05 -17.74 -21.83
C LEU A 660 1.18 -17.00 -22.36
N LEU A 661 1.20 -15.68 -22.24
CA LEU A 661 2.35 -14.88 -22.55
C LEU A 661 3.20 -14.69 -21.28
N GLN A 662 4.45 -15.14 -21.31
CA GLN A 662 5.41 -14.87 -20.23
C GLN A 662 6.21 -13.61 -20.54
N ILE A 663 6.19 -12.65 -19.63
CA ILE A 663 6.86 -11.37 -19.76
C ILE A 663 7.94 -11.27 -18.67
N LYS A 664 9.18 -11.03 -19.10
CA LYS A 664 10.31 -10.77 -18.20
C LYS A 664 10.51 -9.26 -18.04
N THR A 665 10.34 -8.75 -16.82
CA THR A 665 10.84 -7.41 -16.47
C THR A 665 12.34 -7.52 -16.25
N LEU A 666 13.10 -6.70 -16.98
CA LEU A 666 14.56 -6.72 -16.98
C LEU A 666 15.10 -5.53 -16.18
N PRO A 667 16.10 -5.72 -15.30
CA PRO A 667 16.87 -4.63 -14.74
C PRO A 667 17.46 -3.76 -15.86
N VAL A 668 17.43 -2.44 -15.73
CA VAL A 668 17.87 -1.51 -16.78
C VAL A 668 19.36 -1.68 -17.15
N SER A 669 20.17 -2.16 -16.19
CA SER A 669 21.61 -2.44 -16.37
C SER A 669 21.90 -3.83 -16.95
N SER A 670 20.89 -4.68 -17.13
CA SER A 670 21.10 -6.04 -17.65
C SER A 670 21.52 -6.03 -19.11
N PRO A 671 22.42 -6.95 -19.54
CA PRO A 671 22.86 -7.02 -20.94
C PRO A 671 21.72 -7.20 -21.94
N ALA A 672 20.63 -7.86 -21.53
CA ALA A 672 19.44 -8.03 -22.37
C ALA A 672 18.64 -6.72 -22.51
N ALA A 673 18.43 -5.98 -21.42
CA ALA A 673 17.77 -4.68 -21.47
C ALA A 673 18.55 -3.67 -22.30
N ILE A 674 19.88 -3.58 -22.11
CA ILE A 674 20.75 -2.70 -22.90
C ILE A 674 20.68 -3.06 -24.39
N ALA A 675 20.69 -4.35 -24.73
CA ALA A 675 20.55 -4.79 -26.13
C ALA A 675 19.15 -4.50 -26.71
N LEU A 676 18.16 -4.23 -25.88
CA LEU A 676 16.81 -3.76 -26.24
C LEU A 676 16.68 -2.23 -26.13
N GLY A 677 17.77 -1.49 -25.92
CA GLY A 677 17.82 -0.03 -25.91
C GLY A 677 17.62 0.62 -24.55
N ALA A 678 17.68 -0.14 -23.43
CA ALA A 678 17.63 0.45 -22.10
C ALA A 678 18.86 1.32 -21.83
N LYS A 679 18.63 2.41 -21.09
CA LYS A 679 19.66 3.35 -20.61
C LYS A 679 19.55 3.49 -19.09
N PRO A 680 20.64 3.88 -18.39
CA PRO A 680 20.56 4.24 -16.98
C PRO A 680 19.47 5.28 -16.74
N LEU A 681 18.64 5.05 -15.74
CA LEU A 681 17.56 5.97 -15.40
C LEU A 681 18.12 7.29 -14.85
N GLN A 682 17.52 8.39 -15.28
CA GLN A 682 17.81 9.74 -14.80
C GLN A 682 16.73 10.21 -13.84
N PRO A 683 17.00 11.21 -12.98
CA PRO A 683 15.95 11.82 -12.16
C PRO A 683 14.79 12.36 -12.99
N GLU A 684 13.58 12.27 -12.45
CA GLU A 684 12.46 13.07 -12.93
C GLU A 684 12.62 14.48 -12.37
N GLU A 685 12.45 15.50 -13.21
CA GLU A 685 12.53 16.90 -12.80
C GLU A 685 11.16 17.58 -12.90
N SER A 686 10.87 18.50 -11.99
CA SER A 686 9.59 19.21 -12.04
C SER A 686 9.74 20.73 -11.89
N LYS A 687 8.77 21.46 -12.48
CA LYS A 687 8.53 22.88 -12.28
C LYS A 687 7.08 23.06 -11.85
N ASN A 688 6.89 23.66 -10.69
CA ASN A 688 5.60 23.82 -10.06
C ASN A 688 5.28 25.31 -9.93
N TYR A 689 4.05 25.68 -10.29
CA TYR A 689 3.49 27.01 -10.14
C TYR A 689 2.17 26.91 -9.43
N SER A 690 1.96 27.71 -8.38
CA SER A 690 0.70 27.82 -7.67
C SER A 690 0.33 29.27 -7.39
N LEU A 691 -0.97 29.58 -7.49
CA LEU A 691 -1.55 30.86 -7.16
C LEU A 691 -2.94 30.63 -6.56
N GLY A 692 -3.19 31.24 -5.42
CA GLY A 692 -4.46 31.07 -4.73
C GLY A 692 -4.84 32.24 -3.84
N PHE A 693 -6.01 32.11 -3.23
CA PHE A 693 -6.49 33.05 -2.23
C PHE A 693 -7.27 32.33 -1.13
N THR A 694 -7.29 32.95 0.03
CA THR A 694 -8.06 32.52 1.20
C THR A 694 -9.08 33.58 1.56
N LEU A 695 -10.34 33.18 1.75
CA LEU A 695 -11.43 34.01 2.22
C LEU A 695 -11.87 33.57 3.60
N THR A 696 -11.93 34.53 4.54
CA THR A 696 -12.41 34.32 5.93
C THR A 696 -13.43 35.39 6.30
N PRO A 697 -14.60 35.47 5.59
CA PRO A 697 -15.61 36.53 5.85
C PRO A 697 -16.35 36.22 7.15
N GLY A 698 -15.72 36.51 8.28
CA GLY A 698 -16.20 36.20 9.63
C GLY A 698 -15.59 34.91 10.21
N SER A 699 -15.98 34.57 11.44
CA SER A 699 -15.40 33.46 12.21
C SER A 699 -15.87 32.07 11.76
N ASN A 700 -16.91 31.98 10.93
CA ASN A 700 -17.60 30.71 10.66
C ASN A 700 -17.31 30.11 9.29
N LEU A 701 -16.77 30.86 8.33
CA LEU A 701 -16.54 30.43 6.97
C LEU A 701 -15.09 30.63 6.56
N VAL A 702 -14.48 29.56 6.08
CA VAL A 702 -13.16 29.58 5.43
C VAL A 702 -13.31 29.02 4.03
N VAL A 703 -12.79 29.73 3.01
CA VAL A 703 -12.74 29.27 1.62
C VAL A 703 -11.33 29.46 1.10
N THR A 704 -10.77 28.41 0.53
CA THR A 704 -9.48 28.47 -0.18
C THR A 704 -9.68 28.09 -1.64
N VAL A 705 -9.01 28.80 -2.53
CA VAL A 705 -8.99 28.53 -3.96
C VAL A 705 -7.53 28.56 -4.42
N ASP A 706 -7.06 27.47 -5.03
CA ASP A 706 -5.66 27.32 -5.44
C ASP A 706 -5.61 26.75 -6.86
N ALA A 707 -5.14 27.53 -7.82
CA ALA A 707 -4.80 27.07 -9.16
C ALA A 707 -3.35 26.62 -9.22
N TYR A 708 -3.06 25.56 -9.99
CA TYR A 708 -1.71 25.03 -10.09
C TYR A 708 -1.38 24.52 -11.48
N GLN A 709 -0.08 24.53 -11.79
CA GLN A 709 0.52 23.81 -12.91
C GLN A 709 1.78 23.08 -12.43
N ILE A 710 1.91 21.83 -12.83
CA ILE A 710 3.04 20.96 -12.52
C ILE A 710 3.54 20.37 -13.84
N ASP A 711 4.73 20.78 -14.26
CA ASP A 711 5.45 20.19 -15.39
C ASP A 711 6.43 19.15 -14.83
N VAL A 712 6.43 17.94 -15.39
CA VAL A 712 7.37 16.87 -15.00
C VAL A 712 8.04 16.35 -16.26
N ASP A 713 9.34 16.54 -16.32
CA ASP A 713 10.22 16.11 -17.42
C ASP A 713 10.85 14.76 -17.07
N GLY A 714 11.03 13.90 -18.07
CA GLY A 714 11.69 12.61 -17.93
C GLY A 714 10.98 11.61 -17.00
N ARG A 715 9.65 11.56 -16.96
CA ARG A 715 8.91 10.59 -16.10
C ARG A 715 9.27 9.16 -16.41
N ILE A 716 9.57 8.40 -15.36
CA ILE A 716 9.93 6.99 -15.45
C ILE A 716 8.66 6.16 -15.61
N ALA A 717 8.64 5.35 -16.68
CA ALA A 717 7.57 4.42 -16.96
C ALA A 717 8.14 3.08 -17.45
N ILE A 718 7.32 2.02 -17.37
CA ILE A 718 7.68 0.74 -17.96
C ILE A 718 7.37 0.76 -19.44
N THR A 719 8.20 0.13 -20.26
CA THR A 719 7.97 0.02 -21.70
C THR A 719 6.72 -0.80 -22.01
N SER A 720 6.17 -0.63 -23.20
CA SER A 720 5.28 -1.62 -23.81
C SER A 720 5.94 -2.99 -23.82
N THR A 721 5.15 -4.05 -23.88
CA THR A 721 5.68 -5.41 -23.95
C THR A 721 6.38 -5.64 -25.29
N LEU A 722 7.69 -5.91 -25.23
CA LEU A 722 8.56 -6.19 -26.36
C LEU A 722 8.40 -7.66 -26.76
N THR A 723 7.91 -7.93 -27.97
CA THR A 723 7.65 -9.29 -28.48
C THR A 723 8.08 -9.43 -29.95
N GLY A 724 8.08 -10.66 -30.43
CA GLY A 724 8.36 -10.95 -31.83
C GLY A 724 9.75 -11.51 -32.09
N THR A 725 10.03 -11.98 -33.33
CA THR A 725 11.25 -12.70 -33.68
C THR A 725 12.53 -11.91 -33.40
N ALA A 726 12.51 -10.61 -33.66
CA ALA A 726 13.67 -9.73 -33.37
C ALA A 726 14.01 -9.70 -31.87
N VAL A 727 13.01 -9.57 -31.01
CA VAL A 727 13.18 -9.61 -29.55
C VAL A 727 13.65 -10.99 -29.11
N SER A 728 13.03 -12.07 -29.60
CA SER A 728 13.44 -13.46 -29.34
C SER A 728 14.93 -13.69 -29.65
N ASN A 729 15.40 -13.22 -30.79
CA ASN A 729 16.79 -13.37 -31.19
C ASN A 729 17.75 -12.61 -30.24
N ILE A 730 17.36 -11.42 -29.81
CA ILE A 730 18.14 -10.63 -28.82
C ILE A 730 18.20 -11.36 -27.49
N LEU A 731 17.06 -11.86 -27.01
CA LEU A 731 16.98 -12.58 -25.73
C LEU A 731 17.82 -13.88 -25.76
N ILE A 732 17.72 -14.67 -26.83
CA ILE A 732 18.54 -15.89 -27.02
C ILE A 732 20.04 -15.55 -27.01
N ALA A 733 20.45 -14.51 -27.74
CA ALA A 733 21.83 -14.08 -27.77
C ALA A 733 22.37 -13.60 -26.39
N LYS A 734 21.48 -13.31 -25.44
CA LYS A 734 21.80 -12.93 -24.08
C LYS A 734 21.52 -14.04 -23.05
N GLY A 735 21.28 -15.28 -23.50
CA GLY A 735 21.11 -16.44 -22.66
C GLY A 735 19.72 -16.58 -22.04
N LEU A 736 18.73 -15.85 -22.52
CA LEU A 736 17.32 -15.94 -22.08
C LEU A 736 16.47 -16.75 -23.07
N PRO A 737 15.40 -17.43 -22.62
CA PRO A 737 14.50 -18.15 -23.50
C PRO A 737 13.84 -17.22 -24.54
N GLY A 738 13.90 -17.58 -25.82
CA GLY A 738 13.29 -16.81 -26.91
C GLY A 738 11.75 -16.81 -26.91
N SER A 739 11.11 -17.64 -26.09
CA SER A 739 9.67 -17.63 -25.84
C SER A 739 9.22 -16.52 -24.91
N LEU A 740 10.15 -15.85 -24.21
CA LEU A 740 9.83 -14.72 -23.33
C LEU A 740 9.57 -13.47 -24.15
N SER A 741 8.67 -12.63 -23.63
CA SER A 741 8.60 -11.21 -23.97
C SER A 741 9.35 -10.42 -22.92
N ALA A 742 9.76 -9.19 -23.24
CA ALA A 742 10.55 -8.36 -22.33
C ALA A 742 9.88 -7.01 -22.09
N GLN A 743 10.22 -6.40 -20.96
CA GLN A 743 9.93 -5.00 -20.64
C GLN A 743 11.00 -4.46 -19.68
N TYR A 744 11.20 -3.15 -19.64
CA TYR A 744 12.13 -2.49 -18.73
C TYR A 744 11.65 -1.07 -18.42
N TYR A 745 12.20 -0.45 -17.37
CA TYR A 745 11.89 0.94 -17.02
C TYR A 745 12.76 1.91 -17.82
N THR A 746 12.20 3.06 -18.18
CA THR A 746 12.90 4.11 -18.93
C THR A 746 12.28 5.47 -18.61
N ASN A 747 13.05 6.56 -18.75
CA ASN A 747 12.52 7.92 -18.75
C ASN A 747 11.75 8.12 -20.06
N ALA A 748 10.45 7.89 -20.05
CA ALA A 748 9.66 7.69 -21.27
C ALA A 748 8.96 8.94 -21.77
N ILE A 749 8.54 9.86 -20.87
CA ILE A 749 7.58 10.91 -21.19
C ILE A 749 7.78 12.17 -20.36
N ASP A 750 7.35 13.28 -20.95
CA ASP A 750 7.15 14.55 -20.24
C ASP A 750 5.66 14.83 -20.12
N THR A 751 5.26 15.42 -19.01
CA THR A 751 3.85 15.70 -18.74
C THR A 751 3.63 17.10 -18.18
N ARG A 752 2.44 17.64 -18.43
CA ARG A 752 1.94 18.87 -17.82
C ARG A 752 0.61 18.62 -17.18
N THR A 753 0.53 18.85 -15.88
CA THR A 753 -0.71 18.78 -15.11
C THR A 753 -1.16 20.18 -14.70
N LYS A 754 -2.44 20.51 -14.98
CA LYS A 754 -3.06 21.76 -14.57
C LYS A 754 -4.33 21.48 -13.80
N GLY A 755 -4.62 22.30 -12.79
CA GLY A 755 -5.82 22.12 -12.01
C GLY A 755 -6.17 23.28 -11.11
N VAL A 756 -7.32 23.11 -10.45
CA VAL A 756 -7.83 24.05 -9.44
C VAL A 756 -8.39 23.24 -8.29
N ASP A 757 -8.00 23.60 -7.08
CA ASP A 757 -8.56 23.11 -5.82
C ASP A 757 -9.40 24.19 -5.18
N VAL A 758 -10.62 23.86 -4.77
CA VAL A 758 -11.48 24.72 -3.96
C VAL A 758 -11.88 23.94 -2.71
N VAL A 759 -11.64 24.51 -1.54
CA VAL A 759 -12.10 23.95 -0.26
C VAL A 759 -12.85 25.04 0.50
N ALA A 760 -14.07 24.72 0.95
CA ALA A 760 -14.87 25.60 1.79
C ALA A 760 -15.33 24.83 3.03
N THR A 761 -15.20 25.45 4.19
CA THR A 761 -15.68 24.93 5.47
C THR A 761 -16.48 26.01 6.19
N TRP A 762 -17.71 25.66 6.53
CA TRP A 762 -18.58 26.51 7.35
C TRP A 762 -18.95 25.76 8.62
N ARG A 763 -18.90 26.46 9.77
CA ARG A 763 -19.25 25.93 11.10
C ARG A 763 -20.25 26.86 11.76
N HIS A 764 -21.29 26.27 12.38
CA HIS A 764 -22.25 27.02 13.14
C HIS A 764 -22.73 26.20 14.34
N ASN A 765 -22.85 26.88 15.47
CA ASN A 765 -23.48 26.33 16.67
C ASN A 765 -24.88 26.92 16.79
N PHE A 766 -25.89 26.06 16.78
CA PHE A 766 -27.30 26.41 16.86
C PHE A 766 -27.82 26.33 18.31
N ASP A 767 -26.98 26.43 19.31
CA ASP A 767 -27.29 26.30 20.73
C ASP A 767 -28.14 25.05 21.04
N ALA A 768 -29.47 25.16 21.04
CA ALA A 768 -30.38 24.04 21.36
C ALA A 768 -30.35 22.87 20.37
N TRP A 769 -29.87 23.08 19.13
CA TRP A 769 -29.84 22.06 18.06
C TRP A 769 -28.42 21.56 17.78
N GLY A 770 -27.45 21.95 18.63
CA GLY A 770 -26.08 21.51 18.55
C GLY A 770 -25.28 22.19 17.45
N SER A 771 -24.16 21.60 17.05
CA SER A 771 -23.21 22.15 16.09
C SER A 771 -23.29 21.46 14.72
N LEU A 772 -23.21 22.25 13.66
CA LEU A 772 -23.15 21.78 12.27
C LEU A 772 -21.87 22.28 11.61
N ARG A 773 -21.11 21.37 11.00
CA ARG A 773 -19.98 21.67 10.12
C ARG A 773 -20.32 21.18 8.72
N LEU A 774 -20.35 22.12 7.78
CA LEU A 774 -20.45 21.81 6.35
C LEU A 774 -19.08 21.99 5.70
N SER A 775 -18.67 21.03 4.88
CA SER A 775 -17.46 21.15 4.09
C SER A 775 -17.77 20.82 2.63
N ALA A 776 -17.19 21.59 1.72
CA ALA A 776 -17.30 21.39 0.29
C ALA A 776 -15.91 21.44 -0.32
N GLY A 777 -15.56 20.43 -1.10
CA GLY A 777 -14.30 20.34 -1.82
C GLY A 777 -14.55 20.13 -3.30
N TYR A 778 -13.81 20.84 -4.15
CA TYR A 778 -13.79 20.65 -5.59
C TYR A 778 -12.36 20.58 -6.08
N ASN A 779 -12.06 19.58 -6.89
CA ASN A 779 -10.79 19.48 -7.62
C ASN A 779 -11.11 19.32 -9.11
N TYR A 780 -10.49 20.17 -9.94
CA TYR A 780 -10.34 19.94 -11.37
C TYR A 780 -8.88 19.65 -11.67
N ASN A 781 -8.61 18.59 -12.42
CA ASN A 781 -7.25 18.15 -12.75
C ASN A 781 -7.20 17.62 -14.18
N LYS A 782 -6.23 18.09 -14.96
CA LYS A 782 -5.99 17.61 -16.32
C LYS A 782 -4.48 17.41 -16.53
N THR A 783 -4.09 16.20 -16.92
CA THR A 783 -2.71 15.88 -17.33
C THR A 783 -2.65 15.69 -18.84
N ASP A 784 -1.72 16.38 -19.48
CA ASP A 784 -1.38 16.25 -20.89
C ASP A 784 0.05 15.74 -21.02
N ILE A 785 0.33 14.87 -22.01
CA ILE A 785 1.69 14.46 -22.37
C ILE A 785 2.25 15.55 -23.29
N THR A 786 3.41 16.10 -22.94
CA THR A 786 4.09 17.19 -23.67
C THR A 786 5.28 16.68 -24.50
N GLY A 787 5.84 15.52 -24.14
CA GLY A 787 6.91 14.85 -24.87
C GLY A 787 6.84 13.34 -24.70
N ILE A 788 7.25 12.58 -25.72
CA ILE A 788 7.45 11.13 -25.68
C ILE A 788 8.81 10.87 -26.31
N ILE A 789 9.66 10.08 -25.63
CA ILE A 789 10.95 9.71 -26.22
C ILE A 789 10.75 8.81 -27.44
N PRO A 790 11.53 8.97 -28.50
CA PRO A 790 11.47 8.09 -29.67
C PRO A 790 11.94 6.67 -29.32
N ASN A 791 11.48 5.69 -30.10
CA ASN A 791 11.98 4.32 -29.98
C ASN A 791 13.50 4.28 -30.13
N PRO A 792 14.22 3.51 -29.29
CA PRO A 792 15.66 3.34 -29.45
C PRO A 792 15.99 2.62 -30.77
N PRO A 793 17.13 2.93 -31.41
CA PRO A 793 17.54 2.32 -32.68
C PRO A 793 17.59 0.80 -32.65
N GLU A 794 17.90 0.20 -31.50
CA GLU A 794 17.96 -1.24 -31.24
C GLU A 794 16.60 -1.95 -31.53
N LEU A 795 15.51 -1.22 -31.42
CA LEU A 795 14.15 -1.73 -31.65
C LEU A 795 13.63 -1.43 -33.07
N SER A 796 14.44 -0.88 -33.97
CA SER A 796 14.05 -0.56 -35.35
C SER A 796 13.49 -1.77 -36.11
N ALA A 797 13.98 -2.97 -35.80
CA ALA A 797 13.49 -4.23 -36.40
C ALA A 797 12.04 -4.58 -36.03
N LEU A 798 11.43 -3.93 -35.02
CA LEU A 798 10.01 -4.09 -34.67
C LEU A 798 9.08 -3.32 -35.61
N GLY A 799 9.64 -2.51 -36.51
CA GLY A 799 8.90 -1.74 -37.48
C GLY A 799 8.34 -0.41 -36.94
N SER A 800 7.84 0.42 -37.88
CA SER A 800 7.36 1.78 -37.57
C SER A 800 6.06 1.81 -36.75
N GLY A 801 5.34 0.71 -36.69
CA GLY A 801 4.10 0.58 -35.88
C GLY A 801 4.35 0.30 -34.39
N PHE A 802 5.58 -0.03 -34.00
CA PHE A 802 5.93 -0.25 -32.60
C PHE A 802 6.12 1.10 -31.89
N VAL A 803 5.56 1.22 -30.69
CA VAL A 803 5.69 2.39 -29.80
C VAL A 803 6.15 1.91 -28.43
N LEU A 804 7.29 2.45 -27.96
CA LEU A 804 7.88 2.06 -26.68
C LEU A 804 6.99 2.39 -25.47
N PHE A 805 6.20 3.45 -25.57
CA PHE A 805 5.20 3.84 -24.56
C PHE A 805 3.83 3.92 -25.24
N ASP A 806 3.06 2.84 -25.11
CA ASP A 806 1.86 2.61 -25.88
C ASP A 806 0.64 3.47 -25.49
N ARG A 807 -0.38 3.46 -26.32
CA ARG A 807 -1.60 4.24 -26.17
C ARG A 807 -2.36 3.92 -24.86
N LEU A 808 -2.38 2.65 -24.44
CA LEU A 808 -2.98 2.21 -23.17
C LEU A 808 -2.25 2.87 -21.99
N SER A 809 -0.93 2.81 -21.99
CA SER A 809 -0.08 3.43 -20.94
C SER A 809 -0.23 4.95 -20.90
N GLN A 810 -0.29 5.62 -22.08
CA GLN A 810 -0.60 7.05 -22.18
C GLN A 810 -1.99 7.37 -21.61
N GLY A 811 -2.97 6.51 -21.84
CA GLY A 811 -4.33 6.61 -21.32
C GLY A 811 -4.40 6.56 -19.80
N TYR A 812 -3.61 5.71 -19.17
CA TYR A 812 -3.55 5.63 -17.70
C TYR A 812 -3.07 6.92 -17.04
N LEU A 813 -2.25 7.71 -17.71
CA LEU A 813 -1.78 8.99 -17.18
C LEU A 813 -2.71 10.17 -17.50
N THR A 814 -3.50 10.10 -18.57
CA THR A 814 -4.20 11.28 -19.10
C THR A 814 -5.72 11.21 -19.06
N LYS A 815 -6.30 10.01 -19.08
CA LYS A 815 -7.73 9.78 -19.26
C LYS A 815 -8.38 8.86 -18.23
N ALA A 816 -7.59 8.02 -17.56
CA ALA A 816 -8.11 6.97 -16.68
C ALA A 816 -8.54 7.47 -15.28
N PHE A 817 -8.34 8.75 -14.99
CA PHE A 817 -8.88 9.43 -13.82
C PHE A 817 -9.98 10.42 -14.19
N PRO A 818 -11.01 10.57 -13.35
CA PRO A 818 -11.93 11.70 -13.46
C PRO A 818 -11.16 13.02 -13.42
N LYS A 819 -11.51 13.94 -14.34
CA LYS A 819 -10.93 15.28 -14.34
C LYS A 819 -11.47 16.15 -13.21
N ASP A 820 -12.68 15.86 -12.75
CA ASP A 820 -13.33 16.61 -11.69
C ASP A 820 -13.82 15.69 -10.58
N LYS A 821 -13.68 16.15 -9.35
CA LYS A 821 -14.20 15.54 -8.14
C LYS A 821 -14.83 16.59 -7.24
N ILE A 822 -16.04 16.33 -6.77
CA ILE A 822 -16.74 17.15 -5.78
C ILE A 822 -16.91 16.30 -4.53
N SER A 823 -16.57 16.83 -3.36
CA SER A 823 -16.80 16.22 -2.06
C SER A 823 -17.61 17.16 -1.20
N LEU A 824 -18.75 16.72 -0.73
CA LEU A 824 -19.61 17.45 0.18
C LEU A 824 -19.74 16.68 1.48
N SER A 825 -19.67 17.34 2.62
CA SER A 825 -19.93 16.70 3.91
C SER A 825 -20.72 17.60 4.85
N ALA A 826 -21.60 16.98 5.63
CA ALA A 826 -22.34 17.58 6.72
C ALA A 826 -22.13 16.76 7.98
N ASN A 827 -21.46 17.37 8.96
CA ASN A 827 -21.23 16.78 10.28
C ASN A 827 -22.10 17.52 11.29
N TRP A 828 -23.11 16.85 11.81
CA TRP A 828 -24.01 17.41 12.83
C TRP A 828 -23.81 16.67 14.14
N THR A 829 -23.64 17.42 15.21
CA THR A 829 -23.50 16.88 16.57
C THR A 829 -24.53 17.56 17.47
N TRP A 830 -25.39 16.77 18.10
CA TRP A 830 -26.44 17.25 19.01
C TRP A 830 -26.48 16.37 20.25
N ASN A 831 -26.08 16.91 21.38
CA ASN A 831 -25.87 16.15 22.62
C ASN A 831 -24.98 14.91 22.35
N ASP A 832 -25.50 13.72 22.65
CA ASP A 832 -24.80 12.45 22.46
C ASP A 832 -24.92 11.88 21.03
N LEU A 833 -25.73 12.50 20.16
CA LEU A 833 -25.95 12.07 18.78
C LEU A 833 -24.98 12.76 17.83
N SER A 834 -24.40 12.00 16.93
CA SER A 834 -23.62 12.53 15.79
C SER A 834 -24.14 11.94 14.49
N VAL A 835 -24.26 12.78 13.47
CA VAL A 835 -24.63 12.36 12.10
C VAL A 835 -23.59 12.92 11.13
N ASN A 836 -23.03 12.06 10.34
CA ASN A 836 -22.05 12.42 9.33
C ASN A 836 -22.53 11.91 7.95
N LEU A 837 -22.97 12.85 7.12
CA LEU A 837 -23.38 12.60 5.74
C LEU A 837 -22.27 13.11 4.79
N ARG A 838 -21.88 12.29 3.84
CA ARG A 838 -20.95 12.67 2.77
C ARG A 838 -21.53 12.30 1.42
N GLU A 839 -21.30 13.16 0.46
CA GLU A 839 -21.66 12.96 -0.93
C GLU A 839 -20.44 13.26 -1.79
N THR A 840 -19.98 12.29 -2.57
CA THR A 840 -18.82 12.46 -3.46
C THR A 840 -19.25 12.23 -4.91
N ARG A 841 -19.01 13.22 -5.77
CA ARG A 841 -19.15 13.07 -7.22
C ARG A 841 -17.77 12.83 -7.82
N TYR A 842 -17.68 11.79 -8.62
CA TYR A 842 -16.55 11.55 -9.50
C TYR A 842 -17.01 11.83 -10.94
N GLY A 843 -16.24 12.62 -11.70
CA GLY A 843 -16.48 12.89 -13.10
C GLY A 843 -16.31 11.66 -13.99
N GLU A 844 -16.60 11.81 -15.27
CA GLU A 844 -16.35 10.75 -16.26
C GLU A 844 -14.86 10.50 -16.46
N TYR A 845 -14.51 9.28 -16.84
CA TYR A 845 -13.15 8.89 -17.20
C TYR A 845 -13.14 7.86 -18.34
N THR A 846 -12.04 7.75 -19.07
CA THR A 846 -11.91 6.86 -20.21
C THR A 846 -10.70 5.95 -20.06
N ILE A 847 -10.90 4.65 -20.18
CA ILE A 847 -9.81 3.68 -20.32
C ILE A 847 -9.54 3.53 -21.82
N LEU A 848 -8.39 4.07 -22.26
CA LEU A 848 -7.91 3.88 -23.62
C LEU A 848 -7.38 2.45 -23.80
N GLN A 849 -7.56 1.90 -25.00
CA GLN A 849 -6.99 0.63 -25.40
C GLN A 849 -5.98 0.86 -26.54
N ASN A 850 -5.09 -0.09 -26.80
CA ASN A 850 -4.18 0.01 -27.94
C ASN A 850 -4.94 0.05 -29.28
N ALA A 851 -6.07 -0.64 -29.36
CA ALA A 851 -7.04 -0.51 -30.46
C ALA A 851 -8.14 0.51 -30.08
N PRO A 852 -8.22 1.68 -30.74
CA PRO A 852 -9.17 2.75 -30.35
C PRO A 852 -10.64 2.34 -30.34
N ALA A 853 -11.02 1.35 -31.17
CA ALA A 853 -12.38 0.81 -31.19
C ALA A 853 -12.81 0.14 -29.87
N ASN A 854 -11.84 -0.20 -29.03
CA ASN A 854 -12.06 -0.84 -27.72
C ASN A 854 -12.02 0.18 -26.54
N ASP A 855 -11.88 1.48 -26.81
CA ASP A 855 -11.93 2.50 -25.77
C ASP A 855 -13.26 2.46 -25.04
N ARG A 856 -13.23 2.69 -23.72
CA ARG A 856 -14.42 2.73 -22.89
C ARG A 856 -14.44 3.97 -22.03
N THR A 857 -15.51 4.75 -22.15
CA THR A 857 -15.80 5.89 -21.26
C THR A 857 -16.85 5.43 -20.25
N TYR A 858 -16.59 5.74 -18.99
CA TYR A 858 -17.44 5.45 -17.84
C TYR A 858 -18.01 6.77 -17.33
N GLY A 859 -19.32 6.79 -17.13
CA GLY A 859 -20.06 7.98 -16.76
C GLY A 859 -19.72 8.49 -15.36
N ALA A 860 -20.07 9.74 -15.10
CA ALA A 860 -19.93 10.34 -13.79
C ALA A 860 -20.84 9.63 -12.75
N ALA A 861 -20.37 9.56 -11.51
CA ALA A 861 -21.10 8.88 -10.45
C ALA A 861 -21.11 9.71 -9.15
N TRP A 862 -22.26 9.72 -8.48
CA TRP A 862 -22.44 10.19 -7.12
C TRP A 862 -22.45 9.00 -6.16
N VAL A 863 -21.75 9.16 -5.02
CA VAL A 863 -21.65 8.14 -3.96
C VAL A 863 -21.91 8.83 -2.62
N ALA A 864 -22.94 8.34 -1.92
CA ALA A 864 -23.30 8.83 -0.59
C ALA A 864 -22.79 7.89 0.48
N ASP A 865 -22.19 8.43 1.54
CA ASP A 865 -21.81 7.71 2.76
C ASP A 865 -22.55 8.32 3.96
N LEU A 866 -22.99 7.50 4.90
CA LEU A 866 -23.68 7.94 6.11
C LEU A 866 -23.13 7.21 7.32
N GLU A 867 -22.86 7.95 8.41
CA GLU A 867 -22.62 7.39 9.72
C GLU A 867 -23.49 8.09 10.76
N VAL A 868 -24.12 7.31 11.62
CA VAL A 868 -24.85 7.77 12.81
C VAL A 868 -24.18 7.18 14.03
N GLY A 869 -23.67 8.05 14.91
CA GLY A 869 -23.02 7.68 16.16
C GLY A 869 -23.83 8.15 17.37
N TYR A 870 -23.76 7.40 18.47
CA TYR A 870 -24.40 7.73 19.72
C TYR A 870 -23.49 7.40 20.92
N LYS A 871 -23.31 8.37 21.84
CA LYS A 871 -22.59 8.16 23.10
C LYS A 871 -23.55 7.51 24.10
N VAL A 872 -23.36 6.23 24.36
CA VAL A 872 -24.21 5.45 25.29
C VAL A 872 -23.88 5.82 26.75
N THR A 873 -22.59 6.07 27.00
CA THR A 873 -22.06 6.61 28.26
C THR A 873 -20.94 7.59 27.94
N PRO A 874 -20.40 8.36 28.90
CA PRO A 874 -19.21 9.21 28.67
C PRO A 874 -18.00 8.44 28.08
N HIS A 875 -17.94 7.12 28.33
CA HIS A 875 -16.82 6.26 27.92
C HIS A 875 -17.15 5.30 26.78
N VAL A 876 -18.42 5.10 26.43
CA VAL A 876 -18.84 4.12 25.41
C VAL A 876 -19.65 4.78 24.33
N SER A 877 -19.20 4.64 23.10
CA SER A 877 -19.93 5.08 21.91
C SER A 877 -20.17 3.93 20.94
N VAL A 878 -21.29 4.00 20.24
CA VAL A 878 -21.64 3.08 19.14
C VAL A 878 -21.88 3.90 17.88
N ALA A 879 -21.51 3.35 16.73
CA ALA A 879 -21.81 3.94 15.44
C ALA A 879 -22.29 2.87 14.46
N VAL A 880 -23.22 3.23 13.62
CA VAL A 880 -23.67 2.43 12.47
C VAL A 880 -23.54 3.28 11.22
N GLY A 881 -22.95 2.72 10.20
CA GLY A 881 -22.70 3.45 8.97
C GLY A 881 -22.82 2.61 7.72
N SER A 882 -22.85 3.32 6.61
CA SER A 882 -22.81 2.74 5.27
C SER A 882 -21.89 3.56 4.40
N ASN A 883 -21.00 2.89 3.72
CA ASN A 883 -20.23 3.43 2.62
C ASN A 883 -20.93 3.05 1.31
N ASN A 884 -21.12 4.03 0.42
CA ASN A 884 -21.91 3.87 -0.80
C ASN A 884 -23.35 3.39 -0.47
N LEU A 885 -24.05 4.20 0.32
CA LEU A 885 -25.39 3.92 0.88
C LEU A 885 -26.41 3.43 -0.16
N PHE A 886 -26.36 3.97 -1.37
CA PHE A 886 -27.28 3.63 -2.46
C PHE A 886 -26.78 2.49 -3.36
N ASN A 887 -25.73 1.77 -2.92
CA ASN A 887 -25.18 0.59 -3.62
C ASN A 887 -24.83 0.87 -5.09
N LYS A 888 -24.27 2.05 -5.38
CA LYS A 888 -23.91 2.47 -6.74
C LYS A 888 -22.73 1.66 -7.25
N TYR A 889 -22.86 1.11 -8.44
CA TYR A 889 -21.80 0.47 -9.21
C TYR A 889 -21.31 1.36 -10.35
N PRO A 890 -20.07 1.18 -10.84
CA PRO A 890 -19.62 1.80 -12.09
C PRO A 890 -20.38 1.22 -13.29
N ASP A 891 -20.28 1.86 -14.45
CA ASP A 891 -20.80 1.29 -15.69
C ASP A 891 -20.08 -0.03 -16.01
N ALA A 892 -20.83 -1.00 -16.56
CA ALA A 892 -20.31 -2.32 -16.85
C ALA A 892 -19.37 -2.33 -18.09
N ASN A 893 -18.39 -3.23 -18.08
CA ASN A 893 -17.39 -3.38 -19.14
C ASN A 893 -17.96 -3.90 -20.48
N GLY A 894 -19.16 -4.48 -20.48
CA GLY A 894 -19.76 -5.10 -21.67
C GLY A 894 -19.18 -6.47 -22.00
N ILE A 895 -19.49 -6.96 -23.23
CA ILE A 895 -19.29 -8.38 -23.61
C ILE A 895 -17.82 -8.82 -23.68
N PHE A 896 -16.87 -7.92 -23.93
CA PHE A 896 -15.45 -8.27 -24.08
C PHE A 896 -14.90 -9.01 -22.85
N ASN A 897 -15.21 -8.54 -21.65
CA ASN A 897 -14.73 -9.17 -20.42
C ASN A 897 -15.51 -10.45 -20.07
N ALA A 898 -16.74 -10.60 -20.56
CA ALA A 898 -17.52 -11.83 -20.35
C ALA A 898 -16.92 -13.06 -21.05
N THR A 899 -16.20 -12.88 -22.15
CA THR A 899 -15.60 -14.00 -22.91
C THR A 899 -14.44 -14.67 -22.19
N ILE A 900 -13.78 -13.98 -21.27
CA ILE A 900 -12.64 -14.51 -20.51
C ILE A 900 -12.96 -14.70 -19.02
N GLY A 901 -14.22 -14.49 -18.59
CA GLY A 901 -14.61 -14.62 -17.19
C GLY A 901 -13.99 -13.57 -16.27
N SER A 902 -13.73 -12.37 -16.79
CA SER A 902 -13.13 -11.26 -16.04
C SER A 902 -14.19 -10.39 -15.34
N GLY A 903 -13.79 -9.25 -14.82
CA GLY A 903 -14.66 -8.38 -14.04
C GLY A 903 -15.80 -7.78 -14.83
N GLN A 904 -16.96 -7.73 -14.22
CA GLN A 904 -18.13 -7.04 -14.75
C GLN A 904 -17.88 -5.54 -14.92
N TYR A 905 -17.05 -4.96 -14.08
CA TYR A 905 -16.77 -3.53 -13.97
C TYR A 905 -15.30 -3.22 -14.34
N PRO A 906 -14.92 -1.95 -14.56
CA PRO A 906 -13.53 -1.59 -14.82
C PRO A 906 -12.66 -1.98 -13.62
N GLY A 907 -11.50 -2.58 -13.89
CA GLY A 907 -10.53 -3.00 -12.86
C GLY A 907 -9.87 -1.82 -12.12
N THR A 908 -10.14 -0.59 -12.60
CA THR A 908 -9.71 0.66 -11.99
C THR A 908 -10.91 1.59 -11.95
N SER A 909 -11.53 1.76 -10.79
CA SER A 909 -12.70 2.62 -10.64
C SER A 909 -12.52 3.54 -9.44
N PRO A 910 -12.80 4.85 -9.57
CA PRO A 910 -12.71 5.78 -8.46
C PRO A 910 -13.76 5.50 -7.36
N ILE A 911 -14.91 4.90 -7.73
CA ILE A 911 -15.96 4.54 -6.77
C ILE A 911 -15.85 3.09 -6.27
N GLY A 912 -14.82 2.37 -6.68
CA GLY A 912 -14.75 0.93 -6.45
C GLY A 912 -15.65 0.13 -7.41
N PHE A 913 -15.72 -1.17 -7.20
CA PHE A 913 -16.55 -2.10 -8.00
C PHE A 913 -17.24 -3.16 -7.12
N THR A 914 -17.18 -3.01 -5.79
CA THR A 914 -17.81 -3.96 -4.84
C THR A 914 -19.24 -3.59 -4.47
N GLY A 915 -19.69 -2.40 -4.85
CA GLY A 915 -20.98 -1.84 -4.42
C GLY A 915 -20.87 -1.20 -3.02
N GLY A 916 -22.00 -1.08 -2.35
CA GLY A 916 -22.11 -0.53 -1.01
C GLY A 916 -21.80 -1.54 0.08
N SER A 917 -21.46 -1.01 1.25
CA SER A 917 -21.21 -1.80 2.47
C SER A 917 -21.79 -1.09 3.70
N TYR A 918 -22.14 -1.87 4.69
CA TYR A 918 -22.53 -1.36 6.02
C TYR A 918 -21.53 -1.80 7.07
N TYR A 919 -21.48 -1.08 8.17
CA TYR A 919 -20.64 -1.41 9.32
C TYR A 919 -21.29 -0.97 10.64
N ALA A 920 -20.84 -1.60 11.72
CA ALA A 920 -21.08 -1.18 13.08
C ALA A 920 -19.75 -1.05 13.81
N ARG A 921 -19.62 -0.01 14.63
CA ARG A 921 -18.44 0.27 15.45
C ARG A 921 -18.85 0.43 16.90
N LEU A 922 -18.11 -0.23 17.79
CA LEU A 922 -18.14 -0.02 19.23
C LEU A 922 -16.81 0.61 19.64
N GLN A 923 -16.85 1.68 20.43
CA GLN A 923 -15.66 2.34 20.95
C GLN A 923 -15.78 2.54 22.45
N TRP A 924 -14.68 2.34 23.16
CA TRP A 924 -14.52 2.58 24.58
C TRP A 924 -13.32 3.49 24.81
N ASP A 925 -13.56 4.65 25.44
CA ASP A 925 -12.57 5.67 25.81
C ASP A 925 -12.37 5.65 27.31
N PHE A 926 -11.11 5.70 27.83
CA PHE A 926 -10.76 5.57 29.25
C PHE A 926 -9.53 6.37 29.64
#